data_98160f8545fad762905e6e52f25a9b9b
#
_entry.id   98160f8545fad762905e6e52f25a9b9b
#
_cell.length_a   1.000
_cell.length_b   1.000
_cell.length_c   1.000
_cell.angle_alpha   90.00
_cell.angle_beta   90.00
_cell.angle_gamma   90.00
#
_symmetry.space_group_name_H-M   'P 1'
#
loop_
_entity.id
_entity.type
_entity.pdbx_description
1 polymer ?
#
loop_
_entity_poly.entity_id
_entity_poly.type
_entity_poly.pdbx_seq_one_letter_code
_entity_poly.pdbx_strand_id
1 'polypeptide(L)'
;MNNEATEILNRLIAIDTEYHTDKYGRIDKVFCLCAQNASGKTFKKWTINYTGDILSELKTFYDIENPIYVEHAFDKAERRALKFLGTDNSQYDFICTYHLAKMLQNSFCKASARIKLKKKVFETDAERIEESTNIAKAKVDSLSYAGLCRKYGLALIDTKHKDAMRKLCIDDTTDGYEQAIMDYCAEDTQFLIPLFKRLFNEYFKALKGSFCPLRPGYFDNIKPMDAVKCLIKQMLYVNEFGDIADYGLPLDVDRVEKVKKNAPAYREKLKQDFNAKYPGTFKVGKDMLLHEDTKVLQEYLKKSIDELGIKDYPTSSTGKLSMSSDILKEYFGHKDCFGEHYRQLNKFIRKLSGVSKQDDNPFNYIIDGNIWYESLQPYGTITSRCTPSTKRFIFGWHKSLYGLLNPKPGKWLVELDYGSEETFVQACICKDVAYNEIYNSKDIYLAFANKMRLVPDDDWNNLPKAELKEKYHEVRSSIKSLVLGLSYGMGAKKLSQRLGLTLIQAECYVEQVNRILGKSTKYKGLLRNRIQRCKAFSLPDGFICKGAEHFTDNNTTTIINFPFQSGGGMILRVLVHFLTKAIKEGTVKAKVLATIHDAVVFLVDEGDYDTINHISEIMRTSANKVLAAPSGWSIKVGDPSIIKHGNIWCADDEQFVEQFKELLNFESNKENN
;
A
#
# COMPACT_ATOMS: atom_id res chain seq x y z
N MET A 1 39.28 0.22 -12.10
CA MET A 1 37.92 0.68 -11.74
C MET A 1 37.72 2.07 -12.33
N ASN A 2 36.53 2.38 -12.81
CA ASN A 2 36.22 3.71 -13.33
C ASN A 2 36.30 4.71 -12.16
N ASN A 3 36.85 5.91 -12.34
CA ASN A 3 37.03 6.93 -11.27
C ASN A 3 35.76 7.12 -10.43
N GLU A 4 34.59 7.10 -11.06
CA GLU A 4 33.29 7.26 -10.42
C GLU A 4 32.93 6.10 -9.46
N ALA A 5 33.28 4.86 -9.78
CA ALA A 5 33.06 3.72 -8.89
C ALA A 5 33.93 3.81 -7.62
N THR A 6 35.15 4.32 -7.75
CA THR A 6 36.04 4.57 -6.61
C THR A 6 35.52 5.70 -5.73
N GLU A 7 35.03 6.77 -6.34
CA GLU A 7 34.38 7.89 -5.62
C GLU A 7 33.18 7.40 -4.78
N ILE A 8 32.27 6.60 -5.36
CA ILE A 8 31.15 6.03 -4.63
C ILE A 8 31.64 5.22 -3.44
N LEU A 9 32.62 4.32 -3.64
CA LEU A 9 33.13 3.44 -2.60
C LEU A 9 33.74 4.19 -1.42
N ASN A 10 34.45 5.28 -1.69
CA ASN A 10 35.09 6.10 -0.65
C ASN A 10 34.08 6.86 0.20
N ARG A 11 32.84 6.99 -0.23
CA ARG A 11 31.75 7.62 0.50
C ARG A 11 30.91 6.65 1.33
N LEU A 12 31.08 5.33 1.18
CA LEU A 12 30.23 4.34 1.85
C LEU A 12 30.68 4.11 3.30
N ILE A 13 29.72 4.17 4.21
CA ILE A 13 29.84 3.77 5.61
C ILE A 13 28.72 2.76 5.90
N ALA A 14 29.07 1.52 6.21
CA ALA A 14 28.13 0.52 6.71
C ALA A 14 27.78 0.85 8.16
N ILE A 15 26.51 0.78 8.54
CA ILE A 15 26.05 0.99 9.92
C ILE A 15 25.11 -0.12 10.34
N ASP A 16 25.12 -0.44 11.63
CA ASP A 16 24.17 -1.34 12.29
C ASP A 16 23.94 -0.87 13.73
N THR A 17 22.75 -1.18 14.28
CA THR A 17 22.35 -0.78 15.63
C THR A 17 21.73 -1.92 16.39
N GLU A 18 22.02 -2.04 17.69
CA GLU A 18 21.33 -2.97 18.59
C GLU A 18 20.46 -2.17 19.57
N TYR A 19 19.19 -2.61 19.74
CA TYR A 19 18.18 -1.86 20.46
C TYR A 19 17.17 -2.76 21.18
N HIS A 20 16.49 -2.17 22.18
CA HIS A 20 15.31 -2.73 22.82
C HIS A 20 14.04 -2.04 22.32
N THR A 21 12.93 -2.75 22.43
CA THR A 21 11.60 -2.18 22.11
C THR A 21 10.65 -2.36 23.27
N ASP A 22 9.85 -1.34 23.54
CA ASP A 22 8.79 -1.39 24.52
C ASP A 22 7.69 -2.41 24.13
N LYS A 23 6.72 -2.60 25.03
CA LYS A 23 5.57 -3.49 24.81
C LYS A 23 4.74 -3.15 23.55
N TYR A 24 4.89 -1.98 23.00
CA TYR A 24 4.21 -1.53 21.76
C TYR A 24 5.05 -1.80 20.51
N GLY A 25 6.32 -2.20 20.67
CA GLY A 25 7.29 -2.42 19.59
C GLY A 25 7.99 -1.14 19.14
N ARG A 26 7.95 -0.05 19.95
CA ARG A 26 8.73 1.16 19.71
C ARG A 26 10.11 1.01 20.34
N ILE A 27 11.13 1.55 19.70
CA ILE A 27 12.48 1.61 20.28
C ILE A 27 12.44 2.54 21.48
N ASP A 28 12.82 2.03 22.63
CA ASP A 28 12.92 2.75 23.90
C ASP A 28 14.34 2.77 24.46
N LYS A 29 15.25 1.95 23.90
CA LYS A 29 16.69 1.99 24.15
C LYS A 29 17.46 1.65 22.88
N VAL A 30 18.58 2.32 22.65
CA VAL A 30 19.60 1.91 21.68
C VAL A 30 20.87 1.63 22.45
N PHE A 31 21.32 0.38 22.41
CA PHE A 31 22.49 -0.07 23.18
C PHE A 31 23.79 0.35 22.53
N CYS A 32 23.92 0.11 21.24
CA CYS A 32 25.12 0.52 20.53
C CYS A 32 24.84 0.85 19.06
N LEU A 33 25.77 1.59 18.47
CA LEU A 33 25.93 1.74 17.03
C LEU A 33 27.36 1.36 16.65
N CYS A 34 27.45 0.51 15.64
CA CYS A 34 28.71 0.15 15.01
C CYS A 34 28.72 0.56 13.54
N ALA A 35 29.91 0.92 13.04
CA ALA A 35 30.07 1.33 11.66
C ALA A 35 31.40 0.86 11.08
N GLN A 36 31.45 0.65 9.76
CA GLN A 36 32.67 0.29 9.03
C GLN A 36 32.67 0.95 7.64
N ASN A 37 33.80 1.54 7.26
CA ASN A 37 33.98 2.07 5.91
C ASN A 37 34.51 1.03 4.92
N ALA A 38 34.64 1.41 3.64
CA ALA A 38 35.11 0.52 2.61
C ALA A 38 36.57 0.04 2.74
N SER A 39 37.39 0.71 3.55
CA SER A 39 38.76 0.30 3.88
C SER A 39 38.86 -0.66 5.07
N GLY A 40 37.75 -0.94 5.74
CA GLY A 40 37.70 -1.80 6.93
C GLY A 40 37.95 -1.09 8.27
N LYS A 41 38.12 0.24 8.27
CA LYS A 41 38.22 1.02 9.53
C LYS A 41 36.86 0.93 10.24
N THR A 42 36.85 0.51 11.52
CA THR A 42 35.64 0.22 12.30
C THR A 42 35.49 1.27 13.42
N PHE A 43 34.24 1.68 13.63
CA PHE A 43 33.78 2.49 14.75
C PHE A 43 32.82 1.65 15.60
N LYS A 44 32.96 1.72 16.93
CA LYS A 44 32.05 1.06 17.88
C LYS A 44 31.74 2.04 18.98
N LYS A 45 30.47 2.18 19.33
CA LYS A 45 30.02 3.07 20.38
C LYS A 45 28.86 2.49 21.17
N TRP A 46 29.02 2.40 22.47
CA TRP A 46 27.92 2.16 23.39
C TRP A 46 27.11 3.45 23.55
N THR A 47 25.80 3.41 23.35
CA THR A 47 24.98 4.61 23.21
C THR A 47 23.99 4.84 24.35
N ILE A 48 24.02 4.02 25.39
CA ILE A 48 23.23 4.29 26.59
C ILE A 48 23.63 5.66 27.15
N ASN A 49 22.64 6.54 27.37
CA ASN A 49 22.82 7.94 27.78
C ASN A 49 23.52 8.83 26.73
N TYR A 50 23.67 8.37 25.50
CA TYR A 50 24.19 9.23 24.43
C TYR A 50 23.16 10.29 24.03
N THR A 51 23.62 11.53 23.89
CA THR A 51 22.80 12.63 23.35
C THR A 51 23.63 13.36 22.29
N GLY A 52 23.12 13.37 21.06
CA GLY A 52 23.79 14.05 19.97
C GLY A 52 23.48 13.42 18.62
N ASP A 53 24.05 14.00 17.55
CA ASP A 53 23.95 13.46 16.21
C ASP A 53 25.11 12.51 15.92
N ILE A 54 24.84 11.21 16.08
CA ILE A 54 25.86 10.16 15.93
C ILE A 54 26.38 10.05 14.49
N LEU A 55 25.57 10.41 13.48
CA LEU A 55 26.02 10.39 12.09
C LEU A 55 26.98 11.54 11.77
N SER A 56 26.82 12.68 12.42
CA SER A 56 27.80 13.77 12.36
C SER A 56 29.14 13.35 12.99
N GLU A 57 29.10 12.59 14.09
CA GLU A 57 30.31 12.02 14.70
C GLU A 57 31.02 11.03 13.77
N LEU A 58 30.27 10.15 13.11
CA LEU A 58 30.82 9.22 12.11
C LEU A 58 31.45 9.94 10.93
N LYS A 59 30.80 11.01 10.42
CA LYS A 59 31.35 11.85 9.36
C LYS A 59 32.74 12.36 9.72
N THR A 60 32.90 12.86 10.94
CA THR A 60 34.15 13.35 11.47
C THR A 60 35.19 12.22 11.68
N PHE A 61 34.77 11.09 12.26
CA PHE A 61 35.65 9.94 12.52
C PHE A 61 36.25 9.35 11.23
N TYR A 62 35.49 9.29 10.16
CA TYR A 62 35.95 8.74 8.88
C TYR A 62 36.55 9.80 7.95
N ASP A 63 36.46 11.09 8.29
CA ASP A 63 36.88 12.21 7.43
C ASP A 63 36.22 12.15 6.01
N ILE A 64 34.91 11.95 5.98
CA ILE A 64 34.12 11.87 4.74
C ILE A 64 33.12 13.01 4.74
N GLU A 65 33.25 13.96 3.78
CA GLU A 65 32.39 15.16 3.74
C GLU A 65 30.92 14.84 3.49
N ASN A 66 30.63 13.96 2.53
CA ASN A 66 29.28 13.58 2.13
C ASN A 66 29.13 12.06 2.18
N PRO A 67 29.03 11.44 3.37
CA PRO A 67 28.94 9.99 3.50
C PRO A 67 27.60 9.46 2.96
N ILE A 68 27.62 8.21 2.51
CA ILE A 68 26.43 7.43 2.17
C ILE A 68 26.36 6.26 3.13
N TYR A 69 25.36 6.23 4.00
CA TYR A 69 25.19 5.18 5.01
C TYR A 69 24.50 3.96 4.40
N VAL A 70 25.10 2.79 4.58
CA VAL A 70 24.60 1.51 4.05
C VAL A 70 24.14 0.64 5.22
N GLU A 71 22.89 0.20 5.16
CA GLU A 71 22.27 -0.60 6.21
C GLU A 71 21.35 -1.69 5.61
N HIS A 72 20.70 -2.52 6.45
CA HIS A 72 19.88 -3.63 5.95
C HIS A 72 18.38 -3.53 6.21
N ALA A 73 17.91 -2.83 7.23
CA ALA A 73 16.50 -2.81 7.62
C ALA A 73 15.95 -1.41 7.95
N PHE A 74 16.34 -0.40 7.19
CA PHE A 74 16.15 1.04 7.44
C PHE A 74 14.79 1.41 8.02
N ASP A 75 13.70 1.03 7.35
CA ASP A 75 12.33 1.41 7.75
C ASP A 75 11.95 0.93 9.16
N LYS A 76 12.43 -0.25 9.56
CA LYS A 76 11.99 -0.92 10.79
C LYS A 76 12.94 -0.75 11.97
N ALA A 77 14.21 -0.58 11.70
CA ALA A 77 15.27 -0.60 12.71
C ALA A 77 16.07 0.71 12.71
N GLU A 78 17.01 0.86 11.80
CA GLU A 78 18.03 1.92 11.86
C GLU A 78 17.42 3.32 11.82
N ARG A 79 16.39 3.56 11.02
CA ARG A 79 15.71 4.86 10.96
C ARG A 79 15.19 5.31 12.33
N ARG A 80 14.58 4.38 13.07
CA ARG A 80 14.02 4.66 14.39
C ARG A 80 15.08 4.74 15.46
N ALA A 81 16.10 3.87 15.40
CA ALA A 81 17.22 3.89 16.32
C ALA A 81 18.01 5.20 16.20
N LEU A 82 18.33 5.64 14.99
CA LEU A 82 19.00 6.92 14.76
C LEU A 82 18.15 8.11 15.23
N LYS A 83 16.85 8.09 14.98
CA LYS A 83 15.93 9.12 15.47
C LYS A 83 15.84 9.14 16.99
N PHE A 84 15.85 7.98 17.65
CA PHE A 84 15.90 7.86 19.09
C PHE A 84 17.18 8.48 19.67
N LEU A 85 18.31 8.34 18.96
CA LEU A 85 19.60 8.96 19.31
C LEU A 85 19.67 10.46 19.00
N GLY A 86 18.60 11.07 18.46
CA GLY A 86 18.56 12.51 18.18
C GLY A 86 18.99 12.92 16.76
N THR A 87 19.22 11.95 15.86
CA THR A 87 19.61 12.23 14.47
C THR A 87 18.38 12.63 13.62
N ASP A 88 18.48 13.72 12.87
CA ASP A 88 17.55 14.03 11.78
C ASP A 88 17.97 13.29 10.51
N ASN A 89 17.37 12.11 10.29
CA ASN A 89 17.68 11.25 9.14
C ASN A 89 17.51 11.93 7.78
N SER A 90 16.73 13.01 7.69
CA SER A 90 16.51 13.72 6.43
C SER A 90 17.71 14.51 5.94
N GLN A 91 18.73 14.67 6.79
CA GLN A 91 19.98 15.39 6.46
C GLN A 91 21.07 14.47 5.90
N TYR A 92 20.82 13.17 5.83
CA TYR A 92 21.81 12.16 5.48
C TYR A 92 21.35 11.26 4.33
N ASP A 93 22.33 10.78 3.57
CA ASP A 93 22.14 9.87 2.44
C ASP A 93 22.16 8.41 2.92
N PHE A 94 21.09 7.64 2.66
CA PHE A 94 21.00 6.22 3.02
C PHE A 94 20.81 5.32 1.83
N ILE A 95 21.27 4.07 1.95
CA ILE A 95 21.00 2.97 1.03
C ILE A 95 20.67 1.73 1.86
N CYS A 96 19.48 1.15 1.62
CA CYS A 96 19.05 -0.07 2.28
C CYS A 96 19.26 -1.31 1.38
N THR A 97 20.11 -2.22 1.81
CA THR A 97 20.38 -3.47 1.09
C THR A 97 19.16 -4.40 1.04
N TYR A 98 18.31 -4.41 2.08
CA TYR A 98 17.03 -5.12 2.06
C TYR A 98 16.07 -4.55 1.01
N HIS A 99 15.92 -3.22 0.96
CA HIS A 99 15.07 -2.56 -0.02
C HIS A 99 15.54 -2.84 -1.44
N LEU A 100 16.83 -2.71 -1.68
CA LEU A 100 17.46 -2.99 -2.97
C LEU A 100 17.27 -4.45 -3.40
N ALA A 101 17.50 -5.41 -2.49
CA ALA A 101 17.28 -6.83 -2.75
C ALA A 101 15.80 -7.15 -3.02
N LYS A 102 14.86 -6.55 -2.25
CA LYS A 102 13.42 -6.67 -2.46
C LYS A 102 13.02 -6.13 -3.85
N MET A 103 13.56 -5.00 -4.25
CA MET A 103 13.32 -4.40 -5.56
C MET A 103 13.87 -5.28 -6.69
N LEU A 104 15.08 -5.83 -6.54
CA LEU A 104 15.68 -6.77 -7.49
C LEU A 104 14.90 -8.08 -7.64
N GLN A 105 14.17 -8.50 -6.60
CA GLN A 105 13.25 -9.64 -6.67
C GLN A 105 11.85 -9.24 -7.18
N ASN A 106 11.58 -7.94 -7.34
CA ASN A 106 10.30 -7.49 -7.87
C ASN A 106 10.20 -7.83 -9.35
N SER A 107 9.19 -8.62 -9.70
CA SER A 107 9.01 -9.12 -11.07
C SER A 107 7.54 -9.32 -11.37
N PHE A 108 7.17 -9.12 -12.62
CA PHE A 108 5.84 -9.47 -13.14
C PHE A 108 5.52 -10.98 -13.00
N CYS A 109 6.53 -11.81 -12.74
CA CYS A 109 6.36 -13.23 -12.46
C CYS A 109 5.90 -13.59 -11.04
N LYS A 110 5.85 -12.64 -10.09
CA LYS A 110 5.42 -12.96 -8.70
C LYS A 110 4.02 -13.56 -8.62
N ALA A 111 3.16 -13.28 -9.60
CA ALA A 111 1.87 -13.95 -9.74
C ALA A 111 1.99 -15.46 -10.00
N SER A 112 3.09 -15.93 -10.59
CA SER A 112 3.29 -17.32 -10.94
C SER A 112 3.52 -18.26 -9.75
N ALA A 113 4.07 -17.77 -8.64
CA ALA A 113 4.24 -18.59 -7.43
C ALA A 113 2.89 -18.93 -6.78
N ARG A 114 1.96 -17.96 -6.73
CA ARG A 114 0.57 -18.20 -6.30
C ARG A 114 -0.20 -19.08 -7.28
N ILE A 115 0.10 -19.00 -8.58
CA ILE A 115 -0.50 -19.82 -9.63
C ILE A 115 0.05 -21.24 -9.59
N LYS A 116 1.34 -21.45 -9.27
CA LYS A 116 1.93 -22.78 -9.05
C LYS A 116 1.30 -23.48 -7.85
N LEU A 117 1.06 -22.77 -6.75
CA LEU A 117 0.31 -23.29 -5.60
C LEU A 117 -1.14 -23.66 -5.96
N LYS A 118 -1.83 -22.86 -6.78
CA LYS A 118 -3.20 -23.17 -7.23
C LYS A 118 -3.26 -24.36 -8.21
N LYS A 119 -2.19 -24.67 -8.92
CA LYS A 119 -2.11 -25.80 -9.87
C LYS A 119 -1.55 -27.08 -9.25
N LYS A 120 -0.91 -27.01 -8.08
CA LYS A 120 -0.44 -28.19 -7.36
C LYS A 120 -1.64 -28.84 -6.68
N VAL A 121 -1.90 -30.10 -7.00
CA VAL A 121 -2.90 -30.90 -6.31
C VAL A 121 -2.28 -31.33 -5.00
N PHE A 122 -2.92 -31.00 -3.88
CA PHE A 122 -2.52 -31.43 -2.54
C PHE A 122 -3.52 -32.48 -2.06
N GLU A 123 -3.03 -33.51 -1.44
CA GLU A 123 -3.86 -34.60 -0.89
C GLU A 123 -4.61 -34.13 0.38
N THR A 124 -4.01 -33.18 1.12
CA THR A 124 -4.58 -32.64 2.35
C THR A 124 -4.44 -31.12 2.46
N ASP A 125 -5.32 -30.47 3.22
CA ASP A 125 -5.20 -29.04 3.54
C ASP A 125 -3.94 -28.74 4.38
N ALA A 126 -3.47 -29.71 5.17
CA ALA A 126 -2.23 -29.60 5.95
C ALA A 126 -1.00 -29.45 5.04
N GLU A 127 -0.86 -30.26 4.00
CA GLU A 127 0.22 -30.16 3.02
C GLU A 127 0.19 -28.82 2.27
N ARG A 128 -1.00 -28.31 1.97
CA ARG A 128 -1.16 -27.02 1.31
C ARG A 128 -0.74 -25.88 2.22
N ILE A 129 -1.04 -25.93 3.52
CA ILE A 129 -0.64 -24.95 4.53
C ILE A 129 0.87 -25.03 4.73
N GLU A 130 1.44 -26.21 4.84
CA GLU A 130 2.88 -26.43 5.01
C GLU A 130 3.67 -25.88 3.81
N GLU A 131 3.27 -26.21 2.58
CA GLU A 131 3.93 -25.70 1.37
C GLU A 131 3.79 -24.16 1.25
N SER A 132 2.63 -23.62 1.60
CA SER A 132 2.41 -22.17 1.66
C SER A 132 3.33 -21.50 2.68
N THR A 133 3.49 -22.11 3.84
CA THR A 133 4.37 -21.66 4.93
C THR A 133 5.84 -21.76 4.51
N ASN A 134 6.24 -22.86 3.89
CA ASN A 134 7.61 -23.08 3.40
C ASN A 134 7.97 -22.06 2.29
N ILE A 135 7.05 -21.74 1.37
CA ILE A 135 7.27 -20.71 0.36
C ILE A 135 7.36 -19.32 0.99
N ALA A 136 6.53 -19.02 1.99
CA ALA A 136 6.60 -17.76 2.73
C ALA A 136 7.93 -17.63 3.49
N LYS A 137 8.35 -18.69 4.18
CA LYS A 137 9.60 -18.78 4.93
C LYS A 137 10.81 -18.66 4.01
N ALA A 138 10.86 -19.40 2.90
CA ALA A 138 11.92 -19.29 1.92
C ALA A 138 12.07 -17.89 1.30
N LYS A 139 10.97 -17.13 1.18
CA LYS A 139 11.01 -15.72 0.77
C LYS A 139 11.62 -14.81 1.85
N VAL A 140 11.27 -15.00 3.09
CA VAL A 140 11.82 -14.23 4.22
C VAL A 140 13.31 -14.54 4.36
N ASP A 141 13.68 -15.80 4.37
CA ASP A 141 15.08 -16.24 4.46
C ASP A 141 15.94 -15.72 3.31
N SER A 142 15.36 -15.58 2.10
CA SER A 142 16.11 -15.07 0.92
C SER A 142 16.39 -13.57 0.98
N LEU A 143 15.69 -12.80 1.83
CA LEU A 143 15.85 -11.34 2.01
C LEU A 143 16.51 -10.97 3.32
N SER A 144 16.69 -11.92 4.26
CA SER A 144 17.45 -11.66 5.47
C SER A 144 18.92 -11.37 5.13
N TYR A 145 19.58 -10.58 5.98
CA TYR A 145 21.00 -10.25 5.79
C TYR A 145 21.85 -11.52 5.62
N ALA A 146 21.72 -12.48 6.53
CA ALA A 146 22.41 -13.77 6.46
C ALA A 146 22.05 -14.57 5.18
N GLY A 147 20.79 -14.58 4.78
CA GLY A 147 20.33 -15.23 3.56
C GLY A 147 20.93 -14.61 2.30
N LEU A 148 21.02 -13.29 2.24
CA LEU A 148 21.64 -12.56 1.14
C LEU A 148 23.16 -12.77 1.10
N CYS A 149 23.84 -12.69 2.25
CA CYS A 149 25.29 -12.97 2.32
C CYS A 149 25.62 -14.39 1.83
N ARG A 150 24.84 -15.39 2.23
CA ARG A 150 24.95 -16.77 1.73
C ARG A 150 24.72 -16.86 0.22
N LYS A 151 23.64 -16.21 -0.27
CA LYS A 151 23.29 -16.20 -1.70
C LYS A 151 24.40 -15.63 -2.58
N TYR A 152 25.09 -14.60 -2.10
CA TYR A 152 26.16 -13.94 -2.85
C TYR A 152 27.56 -14.44 -2.52
N GLY A 153 27.69 -15.51 -1.73
CA GLY A 153 28.96 -16.14 -1.39
C GLY A 153 29.90 -15.24 -0.58
N LEU A 154 29.34 -14.38 0.28
CA LEU A 154 30.13 -13.44 1.08
C LEU A 154 30.52 -14.03 2.43
N ALA A 155 29.59 -14.67 3.14
CA ALA A 155 29.80 -15.30 4.43
C ALA A 155 28.73 -16.34 4.76
N LEU A 156 29.08 -17.26 5.68
CA LEU A 156 28.14 -18.09 6.43
C LEU A 156 28.01 -17.47 7.82
N ILE A 157 26.97 -16.71 8.06
CA ILE A 157 26.72 -16.05 9.36
C ILE A 157 26.19 -17.09 10.35
N ASP A 158 26.79 -17.17 11.53
CA ASP A 158 26.29 -18.02 12.63
C ASP A 158 25.00 -17.42 13.21
N THR A 159 23.88 -17.99 12.76
CA THR A 159 22.56 -17.53 13.20
C THR A 159 22.26 -17.83 14.67
N LYS A 160 22.91 -18.84 15.28
CA LYS A 160 22.69 -19.17 16.71
C LYS A 160 23.36 -18.13 17.61
N HIS A 161 24.59 -17.72 17.27
CA HIS A 161 25.26 -16.63 18.00
C HIS A 161 24.48 -15.33 17.85
N LYS A 162 24.03 -15.03 16.63
CA LYS A 162 23.18 -13.88 16.34
C LYS A 162 21.90 -13.85 17.18
N ASP A 163 21.19 -14.97 17.24
CA ASP A 163 19.95 -15.07 18.01
C ASP A 163 20.20 -14.92 19.52
N ALA A 164 21.34 -15.40 20.04
CA ALA A 164 21.73 -15.24 21.44
C ALA A 164 22.00 -13.76 21.80
N MET A 165 22.78 -13.03 20.99
CA MET A 165 23.07 -11.61 21.22
C MET A 165 21.82 -10.73 21.12
N ARG A 166 20.98 -10.98 20.10
CA ARG A 166 19.69 -10.29 19.96
C ARG A 166 18.77 -10.54 21.16
N LYS A 167 18.79 -11.73 21.71
CA LYS A 167 17.98 -12.07 22.89
C LYS A 167 18.36 -11.21 24.11
N LEU A 168 19.64 -10.96 24.34
CA LEU A 168 20.09 -10.06 25.42
C LEU A 168 19.51 -8.65 25.25
N CYS A 169 19.48 -8.13 24.02
CA CYS A 169 18.89 -6.83 23.72
C CYS A 169 17.35 -6.85 23.86
N ILE A 170 16.68 -7.90 23.41
CA ILE A 170 15.22 -8.05 23.54
C ILE A 170 14.79 -8.16 24.99
N ASP A 171 15.51 -8.94 25.80
CA ASP A 171 15.22 -9.18 27.21
C ASP A 171 15.75 -8.06 28.13
N ASP A 172 16.42 -7.03 27.58
CA ASP A 172 17.07 -5.92 28.30
C ASP A 172 18.07 -6.40 29.40
N THR A 173 18.81 -7.46 29.08
CA THR A 173 19.77 -8.11 29.99
C THR A 173 21.20 -7.95 29.46
N THR A 174 21.60 -6.70 29.22
CA THR A 174 22.87 -6.38 28.52
C THR A 174 24.06 -6.11 29.47
N ASP A 175 23.82 -5.99 30.77
CA ASP A 175 24.87 -5.65 31.77
C ASP A 175 25.98 -6.72 31.78
N GLY A 176 27.20 -6.27 31.56
CA GLY A 176 28.40 -7.13 31.48
C GLY A 176 28.61 -7.79 30.11
N TYR A 177 27.73 -7.52 29.13
CA TYR A 177 27.82 -8.03 27.75
C TYR A 177 28.08 -6.90 26.73
N GLU A 178 28.32 -5.68 27.15
CA GLU A 178 28.43 -4.48 26.30
C GLU A 178 29.44 -4.67 25.16
N GLN A 179 30.64 -5.18 25.52
CA GLN A 179 31.70 -5.40 24.51
C GLN A 179 31.28 -6.52 23.52
N ALA A 180 30.68 -7.59 23.99
CA ALA A 180 30.24 -8.70 23.15
C ALA A 180 29.13 -8.27 22.19
N ILE A 181 28.20 -7.44 22.64
CA ILE A 181 27.12 -6.86 21.82
C ILE A 181 27.68 -5.92 20.76
N MET A 182 28.65 -5.04 21.14
CA MET A 182 29.32 -4.17 20.18
C MET A 182 30.16 -4.95 19.16
N ASP A 183 30.83 -6.02 19.57
CA ASP A 183 31.60 -6.86 18.67
C ASP A 183 30.67 -7.55 17.66
N TYR A 184 29.57 -8.09 18.13
CA TYR A 184 28.54 -8.69 17.28
C TYR A 184 27.91 -7.67 16.30
N CYS A 185 27.51 -6.48 16.77
CA CYS A 185 26.99 -5.40 15.93
C CYS A 185 28.01 -4.98 14.85
N ALA A 186 29.30 -4.92 15.20
CA ALA A 186 30.36 -4.62 14.26
C ALA A 186 30.56 -5.74 13.21
N GLU A 187 30.40 -7.00 13.59
CA GLU A 187 30.44 -8.12 12.63
C GLU A 187 29.32 -8.00 11.57
N ASP A 188 28.13 -7.55 11.95
CA ASP A 188 27.00 -7.35 11.02
C ASP A 188 27.30 -6.22 10.00
N THR A 189 28.21 -5.27 10.30
CA THR A 189 28.60 -4.22 9.33
C THR A 189 29.58 -4.71 8.25
N GLN A 190 30.36 -5.78 8.50
CA GLN A 190 31.49 -6.21 7.62
C GLN A 190 31.07 -6.49 6.18
N PHE A 191 29.93 -7.09 5.99
CA PHE A 191 29.48 -7.55 4.67
C PHE A 191 28.44 -6.63 4.03
N LEU A 192 28.02 -5.53 4.66
CA LEU A 192 27.02 -4.61 4.09
C LEU A 192 27.53 -3.93 2.82
N ILE A 193 28.74 -3.39 2.82
CA ILE A 193 29.33 -2.78 1.62
C ILE A 193 29.61 -3.84 0.54
N PRO A 194 30.23 -5.00 0.81
CA PRO A 194 30.34 -6.10 -0.16
C PRO A 194 29.00 -6.55 -0.73
N LEU A 195 27.95 -6.69 0.11
CA LEU A 195 26.61 -7.05 -0.33
C LEU A 195 26.00 -5.96 -1.22
N PHE A 196 26.11 -4.69 -0.81
CA PHE A 196 25.68 -3.57 -1.63
C PHE A 196 26.32 -3.60 -3.02
N LYS A 197 27.65 -3.82 -3.11
CA LYS A 197 28.34 -3.90 -4.40
C LYS A 197 27.74 -4.97 -5.33
N ARG A 198 27.40 -6.15 -4.80
CA ARG A 198 26.77 -7.23 -5.58
C ARG A 198 25.37 -6.84 -6.05
N LEU A 199 24.55 -6.37 -5.14
CA LEU A 199 23.19 -5.93 -5.44
C LEU A 199 23.17 -4.73 -6.40
N PHE A 200 24.04 -3.75 -6.20
CA PHE A 200 24.14 -2.57 -7.04
C PHE A 200 24.54 -2.90 -8.48
N ASN A 201 25.45 -3.83 -8.69
CA ASN A 201 25.83 -4.27 -10.03
C ASN A 201 24.63 -4.89 -10.79
N GLU A 202 23.80 -5.70 -10.11
CA GLU A 202 22.58 -6.24 -10.70
C GLU A 202 21.56 -5.13 -10.99
N TYR A 203 21.37 -4.21 -10.04
CA TYR A 203 20.46 -3.10 -10.16
C TYR A 203 20.85 -2.16 -11.32
N PHE A 204 22.10 -1.75 -11.38
CA PHE A 204 22.61 -0.87 -12.43
C PHE A 204 22.43 -1.46 -13.82
N LYS A 205 22.74 -2.76 -13.99
CA LYS A 205 22.50 -3.48 -15.24
C LYS A 205 21.02 -3.54 -15.62
N ALA A 206 20.14 -3.77 -14.64
CA ALA A 206 18.71 -3.83 -14.86
C ALA A 206 18.14 -2.45 -15.21
N LEU A 207 18.60 -1.39 -14.53
CA LEU A 207 18.15 -0.01 -14.72
C LEU A 207 18.56 0.51 -16.11
N LYS A 208 19.83 0.31 -16.50
CA LYS A 208 20.36 0.71 -17.81
C LYS A 208 19.65 0.01 -18.98
N GLY A 209 19.17 -1.21 -18.80
CA GLY A 209 18.42 -1.96 -19.83
C GLY A 209 16.89 -1.85 -19.67
N SER A 210 16.39 -0.94 -18.84
CA SER A 210 14.98 -0.81 -18.55
C SER A 210 14.26 0.15 -19.50
N PHE A 211 12.94 -0.07 -19.61
CA PHE A 211 12.04 0.89 -20.24
C PHE A 211 11.34 1.72 -19.16
N CYS A 212 11.51 3.04 -19.20
CA CYS A 212 10.83 3.98 -18.31
C CYS A 212 9.57 4.55 -19.00
N PRO A 213 8.35 4.08 -18.67
CA PRO A 213 7.14 4.52 -19.36
C PRO A 213 6.82 6.00 -19.19
N LEU A 214 7.17 6.58 -18.03
CA LEU A 214 6.94 8.00 -17.73
C LEU A 214 7.97 8.92 -18.44
N ARG A 215 9.14 8.41 -18.76
CA ARG A 215 10.26 9.13 -19.40
C ARG A 215 11.03 8.17 -20.32
N PRO A 216 10.53 7.85 -21.52
CA PRO A 216 11.23 6.96 -22.44
C PRO A 216 12.67 7.41 -22.70
N GLY A 217 13.62 6.49 -22.62
CA GLY A 217 15.05 6.78 -22.80
C GLY A 217 15.78 7.37 -21.59
N TYR A 218 15.09 7.56 -20.46
CA TYR A 218 15.65 8.26 -19.29
C TYR A 218 16.92 7.62 -18.73
N PHE A 219 17.04 6.30 -18.82
CA PHE A 219 18.17 5.55 -18.27
C PHE A 219 19.14 5.01 -19.34
N ASP A 220 19.00 5.38 -20.60
CA ASP A 220 19.84 4.83 -21.68
C ASP A 220 21.32 5.15 -21.47
N ASN A 221 21.65 6.34 -20.96
CA ASN A 221 23.02 6.79 -20.70
C ASN A 221 23.30 7.03 -19.19
N ILE A 222 22.59 6.31 -18.31
CA ILE A 222 22.76 6.50 -16.88
C ILE A 222 24.18 6.18 -16.42
N LYS A 223 24.71 7.03 -15.52
CA LYS A 223 25.99 6.82 -14.85
C LYS A 223 25.79 6.12 -13.49
N PRO A 224 26.83 5.43 -12.95
CA PRO A 224 26.74 4.77 -11.66
C PRO A 224 26.30 5.70 -10.52
N MET A 225 26.83 6.93 -10.45
CA MET A 225 26.44 7.91 -9.43
C MET A 225 24.96 8.31 -9.53
N ASP A 226 24.41 8.44 -10.73
CA ASP A 226 22.98 8.75 -10.89
C ASP A 226 22.08 7.61 -10.44
N ALA A 227 22.53 6.36 -10.63
CA ALA A 227 21.83 5.19 -10.09
C ALA A 227 21.88 5.16 -8.55
N VAL A 228 23.01 5.54 -7.94
CA VAL A 228 23.14 5.70 -6.48
C VAL A 228 22.18 6.79 -5.97
N LYS A 229 22.13 7.95 -6.63
CA LYS A 229 21.18 9.03 -6.29
C LYS A 229 19.71 8.57 -6.35
N CYS A 230 19.36 7.67 -7.29
CA CYS A 230 18.02 7.05 -7.30
C CYS A 230 17.75 6.24 -6.02
N LEU A 231 18.71 5.45 -5.56
CA LEU A 231 18.56 4.65 -4.33
C LEU A 231 18.45 5.55 -3.08
N ILE A 232 19.29 6.58 -2.98
CA ILE A 232 19.22 7.58 -1.90
C ILE A 232 17.84 8.24 -1.87
N LYS A 233 17.33 8.68 -3.03
CA LYS A 233 16.01 9.28 -3.13
C LYS A 233 14.88 8.33 -2.70
N GLN A 234 15.00 7.05 -2.99
CA GLN A 234 14.03 6.06 -2.52
C GLN A 234 14.04 5.95 -0.99
N MET A 235 15.23 6.01 -0.36
CA MET A 235 15.34 5.98 1.10
C MET A 235 14.82 7.26 1.75
N LEU A 236 14.97 8.42 1.11
CA LEU A 236 14.32 9.65 1.56
C LEU A 236 12.79 9.49 1.61
N TYR A 237 12.17 8.92 0.57
CA TYR A 237 10.74 8.63 0.61
C TYR A 237 10.37 7.61 1.69
N VAL A 238 11.17 6.56 1.89
CA VAL A 238 10.94 5.59 2.98
C VAL A 238 10.97 6.27 4.34
N ASN A 239 11.91 7.19 4.56
CA ASN A 239 12.00 7.97 5.80
C ASN A 239 10.75 8.85 6.03
N GLU A 240 10.33 9.60 5.02
CA GLU A 240 9.18 10.51 5.10
C GLU A 240 7.86 9.75 5.35
N PHE A 241 7.64 8.63 4.67
CA PHE A 241 6.48 7.77 4.91
C PHE A 241 6.55 7.07 6.28
N GLY A 242 7.74 6.72 6.74
CA GLY A 242 7.96 6.18 8.07
C GLY A 242 7.59 7.17 9.17
N ASP A 243 7.93 8.45 9.01
CA ASP A 243 7.57 9.52 9.96
C ASP A 243 6.06 9.74 10.05
N ILE A 244 5.33 9.58 8.94
CA ILE A 244 3.86 9.59 8.92
C ILE A 244 3.32 8.43 9.76
N ALA A 245 3.82 7.21 9.54
CA ALA A 245 3.37 6.02 10.26
C ALA A 245 3.69 6.07 11.76
N ASP A 246 4.83 6.66 12.13
CA ASP A 246 5.25 6.81 13.54
C ASP A 246 4.37 7.80 14.31
N TYR A 247 3.81 8.80 13.65
CA TYR A 247 2.86 9.71 14.27
C TYR A 247 1.50 9.04 14.52
N GLY A 248 1.03 8.24 13.57
CA GLY A 248 -0.24 7.53 13.65
C GLY A 248 -1.47 8.40 13.37
N LEU A 249 -2.64 7.86 13.76
CA LEU A 249 -3.95 8.45 13.50
C LEU A 249 -4.68 8.77 14.80
N PRO A 250 -5.25 10.00 14.98
CA PRO A 250 -5.95 10.37 16.19
C PRO A 250 -7.27 9.63 16.33
N LEU A 251 -7.50 9.03 17.52
CA LEU A 251 -8.72 8.31 17.85
C LEU A 251 -9.44 8.95 19.05
N ASP A 252 -10.74 8.74 19.07
CA ASP A 252 -11.55 8.95 20.25
C ASP A 252 -11.42 7.73 21.18
N VAL A 253 -10.66 7.88 22.25
CA VAL A 253 -10.35 6.79 23.17
C VAL A 253 -11.60 6.28 23.88
N ASP A 254 -12.53 7.18 24.23
CA ASP A 254 -13.79 6.81 24.89
C ASP A 254 -14.67 5.98 23.95
N ARG A 255 -14.75 6.36 22.66
CA ARG A 255 -15.43 5.54 21.64
C ARG A 255 -14.74 4.19 21.45
N VAL A 256 -13.42 4.16 21.48
CA VAL A 256 -12.65 2.90 21.38
C VAL A 256 -13.02 1.96 22.53
N GLU A 257 -13.07 2.43 23.77
CA GLU A 257 -13.41 1.58 24.91
C GLU A 257 -14.88 1.10 24.83
N LYS A 258 -15.81 1.94 24.39
CA LYS A 258 -17.19 1.51 24.11
C LYS A 258 -17.25 0.42 23.04
N VAL A 259 -16.52 0.61 21.93
CA VAL A 259 -16.47 -0.41 20.86
C VAL A 259 -15.87 -1.73 21.36
N LYS A 260 -14.80 -1.69 22.15
CA LYS A 260 -14.19 -2.91 22.74
C LYS A 260 -15.22 -3.65 23.63
N LYS A 261 -15.93 -2.93 24.47
CA LYS A 261 -16.96 -3.46 25.37
C LYS A 261 -18.12 -4.08 24.60
N ASN A 262 -18.63 -3.37 23.59
CA ASN A 262 -19.90 -3.70 22.92
C ASN A 262 -19.70 -4.71 21.76
N ALA A 263 -18.52 -4.75 21.14
CA ALA A 263 -18.27 -5.55 19.93
C ALA A 263 -18.65 -7.05 20.05
N PRO A 264 -18.39 -7.77 21.15
CA PRO A 264 -18.79 -9.18 21.25
C PRO A 264 -20.30 -9.39 21.13
N ALA A 265 -21.09 -8.65 21.91
CA ALA A 265 -22.54 -8.80 21.94
C ALA A 265 -23.20 -8.24 20.66
N TYR A 266 -22.72 -7.10 20.17
CA TYR A 266 -23.19 -6.51 18.89
C TYR A 266 -22.93 -7.43 17.69
N ARG A 267 -21.82 -8.16 17.69
CA ARG A 267 -21.53 -9.16 16.67
C ARG A 267 -22.58 -10.26 16.63
N GLU A 268 -23.02 -10.74 17.80
CA GLU A 268 -24.08 -11.77 17.86
C GLU A 268 -25.42 -11.20 17.39
N LYS A 269 -25.77 -9.94 17.74
CA LYS A 269 -26.94 -9.25 17.19
C LYS A 269 -26.91 -9.22 15.67
N LEU A 270 -25.78 -8.80 15.06
CA LEU A 270 -25.68 -8.73 13.59
C LEU A 270 -25.89 -10.09 12.93
N LYS A 271 -25.44 -11.19 13.53
CA LYS A 271 -25.71 -12.56 13.05
C LYS A 271 -27.19 -12.91 13.19
N GLN A 272 -27.85 -12.52 14.30
CA GLN A 272 -29.28 -12.71 14.49
C GLN A 272 -30.09 -11.97 13.45
N ASP A 273 -29.79 -10.69 13.21
CA ASP A 273 -30.47 -9.85 12.22
C ASP A 273 -30.31 -10.45 10.79
N PHE A 274 -29.10 -10.91 10.48
CA PHE A 274 -28.85 -11.59 9.22
C PHE A 274 -29.62 -12.90 9.09
N ASN A 275 -29.68 -13.70 10.18
CA ASN A 275 -30.42 -14.94 10.22
C ASN A 275 -31.93 -14.72 10.14
N ALA A 276 -32.45 -13.59 10.62
CA ALA A 276 -33.84 -13.18 10.44
C ALA A 276 -34.14 -12.89 8.96
N LYS A 277 -33.23 -12.22 8.23
CA LYS A 277 -33.35 -11.93 6.80
C LYS A 277 -33.13 -13.21 5.94
N TYR A 278 -32.22 -14.08 6.36
CA TYR A 278 -31.81 -15.31 5.67
C TYR A 278 -31.85 -16.50 6.63
N PRO A 279 -33.05 -17.08 6.89
CA PRO A 279 -33.25 -18.10 7.92
C PRO A 279 -32.32 -19.32 7.80
N GLY A 280 -31.78 -19.76 8.91
CA GLY A 280 -30.94 -20.95 9.02
C GLY A 280 -29.48 -20.76 8.66
N THR A 281 -29.04 -19.54 8.27
CA THR A 281 -27.64 -19.24 7.93
C THR A 281 -26.70 -19.30 9.14
N PHE A 282 -27.23 -19.04 10.34
CA PHE A 282 -26.52 -19.18 11.60
C PHE A 282 -27.29 -20.08 12.56
N LYS A 283 -26.59 -20.96 13.27
CA LYS A 283 -27.13 -21.88 14.28
C LYS A 283 -26.42 -21.72 15.62
N VAL A 284 -27.14 -21.86 16.71
CA VAL A 284 -26.57 -21.82 18.06
C VAL A 284 -25.67 -23.04 18.26
N GLY A 285 -24.39 -22.79 18.59
CA GLY A 285 -23.42 -23.83 18.95
C GLY A 285 -23.47 -24.25 20.40
N LYS A 286 -22.60 -25.20 20.77
CA LYS A 286 -22.48 -25.68 22.15
C LYS A 286 -21.98 -24.61 23.12
N ASP A 287 -21.29 -23.60 22.62
CA ASP A 287 -20.79 -22.42 23.33
C ASP A 287 -21.84 -21.29 23.45
N MET A 288 -23.08 -21.58 23.10
CA MET A 288 -24.21 -20.63 23.06
C MET A 288 -24.00 -19.42 22.06
N LEU A 289 -23.01 -19.50 21.20
CA LEU A 289 -22.77 -18.49 20.15
C LEU A 289 -23.35 -18.94 18.80
N LEU A 290 -23.60 -17.98 17.94
CA LEU A 290 -24.08 -18.25 16.58
C LEU A 290 -22.91 -18.59 15.65
N HIS A 291 -22.99 -19.78 15.04
CA HIS A 291 -22.04 -20.28 14.05
C HIS A 291 -22.67 -20.41 12.68
N GLU A 292 -21.86 -20.21 11.64
CA GLU A 292 -22.30 -20.32 10.25
C GLU A 292 -22.73 -21.75 9.88
N ASP A 293 -23.92 -21.92 9.30
CA ASP A 293 -24.28 -23.15 8.59
C ASP A 293 -23.85 -23.08 7.14
N THR A 294 -22.69 -23.67 6.86
CA THR A 294 -22.07 -23.64 5.52
C THR A 294 -23.01 -24.20 4.46
N LYS A 295 -23.86 -25.18 4.77
CA LYS A 295 -24.78 -25.80 3.80
C LYS A 295 -25.84 -24.80 3.39
N VAL A 296 -26.48 -24.15 4.34
CA VAL A 296 -27.53 -23.15 4.09
C VAL A 296 -26.95 -21.91 3.40
N LEU A 297 -25.75 -21.47 3.80
CA LEU A 297 -25.04 -20.37 3.10
C LEU A 297 -24.78 -20.70 1.63
N GLN A 298 -24.40 -21.94 1.31
CA GLN A 298 -24.19 -22.37 -0.10
C GLN A 298 -25.51 -22.40 -0.91
N GLU A 299 -26.63 -22.78 -0.27
CA GLU A 299 -27.96 -22.79 -0.90
C GLU A 299 -28.42 -21.37 -1.26
N TYR A 300 -28.30 -20.40 -0.33
CA TYR A 300 -28.61 -18.99 -0.61
C TYR A 300 -27.69 -18.37 -1.67
N LEU A 301 -26.39 -18.72 -1.62
CA LEU A 301 -25.45 -18.23 -2.62
C LEU A 301 -25.78 -18.77 -4.00
N LYS A 302 -26.12 -20.06 -4.11
CA LYS A 302 -26.58 -20.68 -5.36
C LYS A 302 -27.82 -20.00 -5.89
N LYS A 303 -28.82 -19.72 -5.04
CA LYS A 303 -30.04 -19.00 -5.42
C LYS A 303 -29.70 -17.62 -6.01
N SER A 304 -28.81 -16.85 -5.38
CA SER A 304 -28.36 -15.55 -5.91
C SER A 304 -27.63 -15.67 -7.26
N ILE A 305 -26.86 -16.74 -7.46
CA ILE A 305 -26.19 -17.02 -8.75
C ILE A 305 -27.22 -17.27 -9.84
N ASP A 306 -28.21 -18.10 -9.53
CA ASP A 306 -29.28 -18.49 -10.49
C ASP A 306 -30.16 -17.28 -10.83
N GLU A 307 -30.60 -16.49 -9.83
CA GLU A 307 -31.41 -15.28 -10.00
C GLU A 307 -30.71 -14.20 -10.85
N LEU A 308 -29.42 -14.06 -10.70
CA LEU A 308 -28.62 -13.10 -11.46
C LEU A 308 -28.08 -13.64 -12.78
N GLY A 309 -28.41 -14.89 -13.14
CA GLY A 309 -27.96 -15.53 -14.36
C GLY A 309 -26.44 -15.66 -14.49
N ILE A 310 -25.72 -15.77 -13.33
CA ILE A 310 -24.26 -15.82 -13.30
C ILE A 310 -23.80 -17.20 -13.78
N LYS A 311 -23.03 -17.21 -14.87
CA LYS A 311 -22.40 -18.42 -15.41
C LYS A 311 -20.94 -18.53 -14.93
N ASP A 312 -20.45 -19.76 -14.80
CA ASP A 312 -19.03 -20.04 -14.47
C ASP A 312 -18.59 -19.44 -13.11
N TYR A 313 -19.47 -19.47 -12.09
CA TYR A 313 -19.09 -19.02 -10.74
C TYR A 313 -17.98 -19.90 -10.16
N PRO A 314 -16.93 -19.32 -9.56
CA PRO A 314 -15.78 -20.07 -9.04
C PRO A 314 -16.16 -21.04 -7.91
N THR A 315 -15.64 -22.26 -7.99
CA THR A 315 -15.75 -23.29 -6.94
C THR A 315 -14.41 -23.61 -6.32
N SER A 316 -14.42 -24.11 -5.09
CA SER A 316 -13.25 -24.68 -4.42
C SER A 316 -12.85 -26.03 -5.02
N SER A 317 -11.69 -26.56 -4.62
CA SER A 317 -11.26 -27.92 -4.97
C SER A 317 -12.23 -29.02 -4.51
N THR A 318 -13.08 -28.72 -3.52
CA THR A 318 -14.12 -29.62 -2.98
C THR A 318 -15.49 -29.41 -3.63
N GLY A 319 -15.59 -28.65 -4.72
CA GLY A 319 -16.82 -28.37 -5.45
C GLY A 319 -17.77 -27.37 -4.77
N LYS A 320 -17.42 -26.78 -3.62
CA LYS A 320 -18.22 -25.74 -2.95
C LYS A 320 -18.05 -24.40 -3.66
N LEU A 321 -19.13 -23.62 -3.77
CA LEU A 321 -19.09 -22.24 -4.30
C LEU A 321 -18.15 -21.37 -3.47
N SER A 322 -17.32 -20.57 -4.10
CA SER A 322 -16.36 -19.71 -3.41
C SER A 322 -17.06 -18.60 -2.64
N MET A 323 -16.78 -18.51 -1.35
CA MET A 323 -17.27 -17.46 -0.45
C MET A 323 -16.16 -16.46 -0.06
N SER A 324 -15.06 -16.41 -0.84
CA SER A 324 -14.01 -15.43 -0.59
C SER A 324 -14.52 -14.01 -0.87
N SER A 325 -14.11 -13.04 -0.04
CA SER A 325 -14.54 -11.64 -0.15
C SER A 325 -14.29 -11.05 -1.55
N ASP A 326 -13.17 -11.43 -2.19
CA ASP A 326 -12.82 -10.92 -3.51
C ASP A 326 -13.75 -11.46 -4.60
N ILE A 327 -14.10 -12.75 -4.54
CA ILE A 327 -15.04 -13.38 -5.48
C ILE A 327 -16.46 -12.84 -5.26
N LEU A 328 -16.89 -12.75 -3.99
CA LEU A 328 -18.20 -12.17 -3.68
C LEU A 328 -18.29 -10.72 -4.18
N LYS A 329 -17.24 -9.91 -3.98
CA LYS A 329 -17.19 -8.54 -4.51
C LYS A 329 -17.22 -8.49 -6.03
N GLU A 330 -16.52 -9.41 -6.70
CA GLU A 330 -16.44 -9.45 -8.15
C GLU A 330 -17.82 -9.75 -8.79
N TYR A 331 -18.57 -10.67 -8.21
CA TYR A 331 -19.83 -11.15 -8.81
C TYR A 331 -21.08 -10.46 -8.27
N PHE A 332 -21.06 -10.01 -7.01
CA PHE A 332 -22.23 -9.46 -6.32
C PHE A 332 -22.07 -8.02 -5.85
N GLY A 333 -20.86 -7.44 -5.95
CA GLY A 333 -20.60 -6.09 -5.45
C GLY A 333 -21.62 -5.06 -5.91
N HIS A 334 -22.18 -4.29 -4.96
CA HIS A 334 -23.23 -3.29 -5.16
C HIS A 334 -24.60 -3.81 -5.63
N LYS A 335 -24.86 -5.12 -5.57
CA LYS A 335 -26.15 -5.70 -5.87
C LYS A 335 -26.93 -5.97 -4.58
N ASP A 336 -28.25 -5.77 -4.60
CA ASP A 336 -29.12 -6.13 -3.47
C ASP A 336 -29.40 -7.65 -3.51
N CYS A 337 -28.47 -8.43 -2.99
CA CYS A 337 -28.56 -9.90 -2.99
C CYS A 337 -27.80 -10.50 -1.81
N PHE A 338 -28.09 -11.77 -1.54
CA PHE A 338 -27.45 -12.52 -0.46
C PHE A 338 -25.91 -12.44 -0.50
N GLY A 339 -25.30 -12.62 -1.67
CA GLY A 339 -23.84 -12.65 -1.80
C GLY A 339 -23.16 -11.37 -1.32
N GLU A 340 -23.73 -10.20 -1.66
CA GLU A 340 -23.20 -8.91 -1.19
C GLU A 340 -23.51 -8.67 0.29
N HIS A 341 -24.73 -8.97 0.75
CA HIS A 341 -25.09 -8.83 2.16
C HIS A 341 -24.20 -9.67 3.08
N TYR A 342 -23.96 -10.94 2.70
CA TYR A 342 -23.05 -11.80 3.44
C TYR A 342 -21.60 -11.29 3.42
N ARG A 343 -21.13 -10.76 2.29
CA ARG A 343 -19.79 -10.18 2.18
C ARG A 343 -19.60 -9.01 3.14
N GLN A 344 -20.55 -8.08 3.18
CA GLN A 344 -20.52 -6.91 4.06
C GLN A 344 -20.56 -7.32 5.53
N LEU A 345 -21.52 -8.18 5.89
CA LEU A 345 -21.62 -8.73 7.24
C LEU A 345 -20.30 -9.38 7.69
N ASN A 346 -19.77 -10.31 6.89
CA ASN A 346 -18.59 -11.07 7.24
C ASN A 346 -17.34 -10.17 7.38
N LYS A 347 -17.20 -9.15 6.51
CA LYS A 347 -16.13 -8.15 6.62
C LYS A 347 -16.22 -7.41 7.96
N PHE A 348 -17.41 -7.01 8.38
CA PHE A 348 -17.61 -6.27 9.63
C PHE A 348 -17.44 -7.15 10.87
N ILE A 349 -18.06 -8.33 10.91
CA ILE A 349 -17.95 -9.30 12.01
C ILE A 349 -16.49 -9.70 12.26
N ARG A 350 -15.71 -9.97 11.19
CA ARG A 350 -14.29 -10.29 11.32
C ARG A 350 -13.49 -9.15 11.94
N LYS A 351 -13.82 -7.92 11.60
CA LYS A 351 -13.15 -6.77 12.19
C LYS A 351 -13.53 -6.56 13.65
N LEU A 352 -14.82 -6.68 13.99
CA LEU A 352 -15.28 -6.64 15.38
C LEU A 352 -14.67 -7.76 16.23
N SER A 353 -14.50 -8.97 15.66
CA SER A 353 -13.77 -10.04 16.32
C SER A 353 -12.30 -9.68 16.59
N GLY A 354 -11.64 -8.98 15.67
CA GLY A 354 -10.25 -8.53 15.85
C GLY A 354 -10.10 -7.49 16.95
N VAL A 355 -11.06 -6.56 17.10
CA VAL A 355 -10.99 -5.51 18.13
C VAL A 355 -11.41 -6.00 19.53
N SER A 356 -12.02 -7.17 19.63
CA SER A 356 -12.42 -7.78 20.91
C SER A 356 -11.43 -8.84 21.43
N LYS A 357 -10.36 -9.16 20.69
CA LYS A 357 -9.31 -10.10 21.12
C LYS A 357 -8.37 -9.45 22.13
N GLN A 358 -7.86 -10.24 23.07
CA GLN A 358 -6.96 -9.76 24.11
C GLN A 358 -5.52 -9.56 23.58
N ASP A 359 -5.00 -10.49 22.78
CA ASP A 359 -3.57 -10.54 22.42
C ASP A 359 -3.20 -9.89 21.07
N ASP A 360 -4.09 -9.76 20.09
CA ASP A 360 -3.83 -9.16 18.77
C ASP A 360 -4.84 -8.04 18.48
N ASN A 361 -5.10 -7.22 19.50
CA ASN A 361 -6.03 -6.11 19.38
C ASN A 361 -5.30 -4.87 18.86
N PRO A 362 -5.69 -4.28 17.71
CA PRO A 362 -5.05 -3.08 17.20
C PRO A 362 -5.12 -1.89 18.15
N PHE A 363 -6.10 -1.84 19.06
CA PHE A 363 -6.23 -0.79 20.06
C PHE A 363 -5.22 -0.88 21.23
N ASN A 364 -4.49 -2.00 21.35
CA ASN A 364 -3.36 -2.09 22.29
C ASN A 364 -2.19 -1.18 21.87
N TYR A 365 -2.23 -0.61 20.65
CA TYR A 365 -1.19 0.27 20.10
C TYR A 365 -1.64 1.73 20.02
N ILE A 366 -2.55 2.14 20.89
CA ILE A 366 -2.93 3.55 21.06
C ILE A 366 -1.95 4.19 22.03
N ILE A 367 -1.30 5.27 21.60
CA ILE A 367 -0.29 6.00 22.32
C ILE A 367 -0.65 7.48 22.20
N ASP A 368 -0.79 8.17 23.33
CA ASP A 368 -1.16 9.59 23.39
C ASP A 368 -2.42 9.94 22.57
N GLY A 369 -3.38 9.01 22.51
CA GLY A 369 -4.63 9.14 21.77
C GLY A 369 -4.52 8.86 20.27
N ASN A 370 -3.34 8.48 19.76
CA ASN A 370 -3.15 8.10 18.37
C ASN A 370 -2.92 6.58 18.24
N ILE A 371 -3.53 5.95 17.24
CA ILE A 371 -3.17 4.57 16.88
C ILE A 371 -1.91 4.57 16.02
N TRP A 372 -0.85 3.96 16.53
CA TRP A 372 0.38 3.73 15.80
C TRP A 372 0.23 2.55 14.85
N TYR A 373 0.42 2.75 13.55
CA TYR A 373 0.25 1.68 12.54
C TYR A 373 1.58 1.15 11.98
N GLU A 374 2.69 1.41 12.65
CA GLU A 374 4.02 0.82 12.49
C GLU A 374 4.73 1.19 11.18
N SER A 375 4.13 0.98 10.01
CA SER A 375 4.82 1.17 8.74
C SER A 375 3.88 1.53 7.61
N LEU A 376 4.34 2.45 6.78
CA LEU A 376 3.71 2.86 5.53
C LEU A 376 4.76 2.73 4.42
N GLN A 377 4.65 1.71 3.58
CA GLN A 377 5.67 1.37 2.61
C GLN A 377 5.40 2.02 1.25
N PRO A 378 6.20 3.02 0.81
CA PRO A 378 5.97 3.71 -0.46
C PRO A 378 6.16 2.83 -1.70
N TYR A 379 6.78 1.65 -1.53
CA TYR A 379 7.06 0.66 -2.57
C TYR A 379 6.45 -0.71 -2.21
N GLY A 380 5.22 -0.72 -1.69
CA GLY A 380 4.60 -1.92 -1.13
C GLY A 380 4.13 -2.95 -2.16
N THR A 381 3.79 -2.52 -3.39
CA THR A 381 3.29 -3.40 -4.46
C THR A 381 4.28 -3.55 -5.62
N ILE A 382 4.00 -4.49 -6.54
CA ILE A 382 4.77 -4.67 -7.79
C ILE A 382 4.77 -3.40 -8.63
N THR A 383 3.67 -2.64 -8.59
CA THR A 383 3.50 -1.37 -9.30
C THR A 383 3.92 -0.16 -8.44
N SER A 384 4.71 -0.37 -7.40
CA SER A 384 5.20 0.68 -6.49
C SER A 384 4.14 1.53 -5.79
N ARG A 385 2.91 1.05 -5.64
CA ARG A 385 1.90 1.74 -4.82
C ARG A 385 2.25 1.62 -3.34
N CYS A 386 1.92 2.66 -2.58
CA CYS A 386 2.06 2.67 -1.14
C CYS A 386 1.11 1.68 -0.47
N THR A 387 1.59 1.00 0.56
CA THR A 387 0.78 0.09 1.37
C THR A 387 1.12 0.18 2.85
N PRO A 388 0.13 0.19 3.73
CA PRO A 388 0.37 -0.01 5.14
C PRO A 388 0.78 -1.47 5.39
N SER A 389 1.72 -1.71 6.29
CA SER A 389 2.23 -3.06 6.58
C SER A 389 1.43 -3.80 7.66
N THR A 390 0.55 -3.12 8.39
CA THR A 390 -0.11 -3.67 9.58
C THR A 390 -1.62 -3.70 9.48
N LYS A 391 -2.23 -4.53 10.36
CA LYS A 391 -3.68 -4.58 10.57
C LYS A 391 -4.22 -3.37 11.33
N ARG A 392 -3.33 -2.46 11.81
CA ARG A 392 -3.67 -1.30 12.64
C ARG A 392 -4.10 -0.09 11.82
N PHE A 393 -3.97 -0.13 10.51
CA PHE A 393 -4.35 0.96 9.60
C PHE A 393 -5.87 1.01 9.45
N ILE A 394 -6.53 1.99 10.09
CA ILE A 394 -7.98 2.07 10.21
C ILE A 394 -8.71 2.15 8.87
N PHE A 395 -8.11 2.79 7.87
CA PHE A 395 -8.68 2.88 6.53
C PHE A 395 -8.72 1.53 5.76
N GLY A 396 -8.06 0.49 6.28
CA GLY A 396 -8.21 -0.90 5.84
C GLY A 396 -9.36 -1.64 6.54
N TRP A 397 -10.07 -0.99 7.46
CA TRP A 397 -11.14 -1.59 8.24
C TRP A 397 -12.50 -1.46 7.56
N HIS A 398 -13.56 -1.86 8.27
CA HIS A 398 -14.92 -1.59 7.83
C HIS A 398 -15.23 -0.09 8.02
N LYS A 399 -15.90 0.52 7.06
CA LYS A 399 -16.17 1.97 7.07
C LYS A 399 -16.92 2.43 8.32
N SER A 400 -17.80 1.60 8.88
CA SER A 400 -18.49 1.91 10.14
C SER A 400 -17.54 2.20 11.32
N LEU A 401 -16.30 1.74 11.28
CA LEU A 401 -15.31 2.01 12.33
C LEU A 401 -14.49 3.27 12.09
N TYR A 402 -14.67 3.96 10.96
CA TYR A 402 -14.02 5.25 10.71
C TYR A 402 -14.50 6.33 11.66
N GLY A 403 -15.69 6.17 12.27
CA GLY A 403 -16.19 7.03 13.34
C GLY A 403 -15.33 7.04 14.61
N LEU A 404 -14.33 6.17 14.71
CA LEU A 404 -13.31 6.21 15.76
C LEU A 404 -12.28 7.33 15.55
N LEU A 405 -12.09 7.80 14.31
CA LEU A 405 -11.19 8.90 14.01
C LEU A 405 -11.75 10.20 14.57
N ASN A 406 -10.95 10.90 15.35
CA ASN A 406 -11.37 12.15 15.99
C ASN A 406 -10.18 13.10 16.17
N PRO A 407 -10.15 14.23 15.46
CA PRO A 407 -9.16 15.26 15.72
C PRO A 407 -9.36 15.88 17.10
N LYS A 408 -8.28 16.34 17.72
CA LYS A 408 -8.35 17.10 18.99
C LYS A 408 -9.14 18.40 18.78
N PRO A 409 -9.74 18.99 19.85
CA PRO A 409 -10.38 20.31 19.78
C PRO A 409 -9.47 21.34 19.11
N GLY A 410 -10.04 22.22 18.29
CA GLY A 410 -9.31 23.25 17.53
C GLY A 410 -8.51 22.71 16.32
N LYS A 411 -8.68 21.43 15.98
CA LYS A 411 -8.08 20.80 14.79
C LYS A 411 -9.13 20.16 13.90
N TRP A 412 -8.86 20.15 12.60
CA TRP A 412 -9.61 19.40 11.61
C TRP A 412 -8.76 18.27 11.04
N LEU A 413 -9.41 17.14 10.81
CA LEU A 413 -8.88 16.06 9.98
C LEU A 413 -9.40 16.24 8.56
N VAL A 414 -8.52 16.37 7.59
CA VAL A 414 -8.88 16.67 6.20
C VAL A 414 -8.34 15.60 5.29
N GLU A 415 -9.20 15.10 4.38
CA GLU A 415 -8.81 14.25 3.27
C GLU A 415 -8.92 15.03 1.96
N LEU A 416 -7.87 15.01 1.15
CA LEU A 416 -7.87 15.47 -0.23
C LEU A 416 -7.49 14.32 -1.16
N ASP A 417 -8.29 14.14 -2.22
CA ASP A 417 -8.15 13.06 -3.19
C ASP A 417 -7.96 13.60 -4.61
N TYR A 418 -7.23 12.86 -5.45
CA TYR A 418 -7.14 13.19 -6.86
C TYR A 418 -8.40 12.77 -7.62
N GLY A 419 -8.97 13.68 -8.39
CA GLY A 419 -10.14 13.41 -9.21
C GLY A 419 -9.83 12.47 -10.38
N SER A 420 -10.14 11.18 -10.25
CA SER A 420 -9.92 10.15 -11.27
C SER A 420 -8.46 10.09 -11.77
N GLU A 421 -7.52 9.98 -10.84
CA GLU A 421 -6.07 10.00 -11.08
C GLU A 421 -5.65 9.11 -12.25
N GLU A 422 -6.07 7.83 -12.26
CA GLU A 422 -5.65 6.86 -13.29
C GLU A 422 -6.04 7.30 -14.72
N THR A 423 -7.18 7.99 -14.87
CA THR A 423 -7.63 8.53 -16.16
C THR A 423 -6.67 9.61 -16.65
N PHE A 424 -6.31 10.55 -15.77
CA PHE A 424 -5.37 11.61 -16.11
C PHE A 424 -3.97 11.09 -16.39
N VAL A 425 -3.47 10.18 -15.55
CA VAL A 425 -2.18 9.51 -15.75
C VAL A 425 -2.13 8.82 -17.11
N GLN A 426 -3.19 8.10 -17.46
CA GLN A 426 -3.26 7.41 -18.76
C GLN A 426 -3.31 8.40 -19.91
N ALA A 427 -4.10 9.47 -19.83
CA ALA A 427 -4.16 10.52 -20.85
C ALA A 427 -2.79 11.15 -21.08
N CYS A 428 -2.07 11.51 -20.00
CA CYS A 428 -0.73 12.11 -20.08
C CYS A 428 0.32 11.17 -20.69
N ILE A 429 0.43 9.94 -20.19
CA ILE A 429 1.42 8.96 -20.67
C ILE A 429 1.20 8.64 -22.15
N CYS A 430 -0.05 8.48 -22.58
CA CYS A 430 -0.41 8.15 -23.94
C CYS A 430 -0.50 9.40 -24.85
N LYS A 431 -0.41 10.62 -24.30
CA LYS A 431 -0.68 11.89 -25.01
C LYS A 431 -2.03 11.84 -25.75
N ASP A 432 -3.04 11.31 -25.07
CA ASP A 432 -4.36 11.04 -25.63
C ASP A 432 -5.30 12.23 -25.40
N VAL A 433 -5.39 13.12 -26.40
CA VAL A 433 -6.21 14.33 -26.34
C VAL A 433 -7.67 14.02 -26.10
N ALA A 434 -8.23 13.01 -26.78
CA ALA A 434 -9.64 12.62 -26.63
C ALA A 434 -9.94 12.14 -25.20
N TYR A 435 -8.97 11.43 -24.58
CA TYR A 435 -9.13 11.01 -23.20
C TYR A 435 -9.02 12.18 -22.22
N ASN A 436 -8.15 13.16 -22.49
CA ASN A 436 -8.07 14.37 -21.68
C ASN A 436 -9.34 15.25 -21.81
N GLU A 437 -9.96 15.32 -22.98
CA GLU A 437 -11.27 15.98 -23.16
C GLU A 437 -12.36 15.31 -22.33
N ILE A 438 -12.43 13.98 -22.35
CA ILE A 438 -13.33 13.19 -21.51
C ILE A 438 -13.04 13.44 -20.02
N TYR A 439 -11.76 13.46 -19.62
CA TYR A 439 -11.35 13.74 -18.24
C TYR A 439 -11.86 15.12 -17.77
N ASN A 440 -11.80 16.13 -18.65
CA ASN A 440 -12.23 17.50 -18.33
C ASN A 440 -13.73 17.75 -18.49
N SER A 441 -14.51 16.75 -18.94
CA SER A 441 -15.96 16.86 -19.11
C SER A 441 -16.74 16.95 -17.80
N LYS A 442 -18.06 17.16 -17.90
CA LYS A 442 -19.00 17.21 -16.76
C LYS A 442 -18.94 15.94 -15.92
N ASP A 443 -18.92 14.77 -16.55
CA ASP A 443 -18.75 13.45 -15.92
C ASP A 443 -18.07 12.49 -16.91
N ILE A 444 -16.97 11.88 -16.49
CA ILE A 444 -16.12 11.01 -17.33
C ILE A 444 -16.93 9.87 -17.93
N TYR A 445 -17.73 9.18 -17.12
CA TYR A 445 -18.47 7.98 -17.57
C TYR A 445 -19.66 8.34 -18.46
N LEU A 446 -20.34 9.44 -18.16
CA LEU A 446 -21.42 9.93 -19.03
C LEU A 446 -20.88 10.55 -20.34
N ALA A 447 -19.66 11.08 -20.36
CA ALA A 447 -19.00 11.48 -21.59
C ALA A 447 -18.70 10.27 -22.50
N PHE A 448 -18.27 9.14 -21.94
CA PHE A 448 -18.18 7.88 -22.69
C PHE A 448 -19.56 7.45 -23.20
N ALA A 449 -20.58 7.47 -22.32
CA ALA A 449 -21.94 7.10 -22.69
C ALA A 449 -22.49 7.97 -23.83
N ASN A 450 -22.25 9.28 -23.81
CA ASN A 450 -22.62 10.19 -24.90
C ASN A 450 -21.88 9.85 -26.20
N LYS A 451 -20.55 9.67 -26.18
CA LYS A 451 -19.76 9.24 -27.34
C LYS A 451 -20.20 7.86 -27.88
N MET A 452 -20.79 7.01 -27.05
CA MET A 452 -21.37 5.71 -27.41
C MET A 452 -22.85 5.83 -27.82
N ARG A 453 -23.42 7.03 -27.86
CA ARG A 453 -24.84 7.31 -28.19
C ARG A 453 -25.86 6.68 -27.23
N LEU A 454 -25.45 6.43 -25.97
CA LEU A 454 -26.30 5.98 -24.88
C LEU A 454 -26.90 7.15 -24.08
N VAL A 455 -26.33 8.34 -24.22
CA VAL A 455 -26.86 9.62 -23.72
C VAL A 455 -26.99 10.54 -24.92
N PRO A 456 -28.20 11.08 -25.22
CA PRO A 456 -28.43 12.00 -26.32
C PRO A 456 -27.61 13.29 -26.18
N ASP A 457 -27.21 13.87 -27.31
CA ASP A 457 -26.43 15.12 -27.32
C ASP A 457 -27.20 16.30 -26.71
N ASP A 458 -28.52 16.36 -26.90
CA ASP A 458 -29.37 17.41 -26.32
C ASP A 458 -29.34 17.36 -24.79
N ASP A 459 -29.48 16.18 -24.19
CA ASP A 459 -29.41 16.02 -22.75
C ASP A 459 -27.98 16.29 -22.24
N TRP A 460 -26.97 15.78 -22.94
CA TRP A 460 -25.58 16.01 -22.59
C TRP A 460 -25.21 17.50 -22.57
N ASN A 461 -25.68 18.25 -23.54
CA ASN A 461 -25.33 19.66 -23.67
C ASN A 461 -26.14 20.55 -22.70
N ASN A 462 -27.42 20.26 -22.50
CA ASN A 462 -28.34 21.17 -21.82
C ASN A 462 -28.58 20.86 -20.35
N LEU A 463 -28.44 19.58 -19.90
CA LEU A 463 -28.70 19.25 -18.51
C LEU A 463 -27.49 19.57 -17.59
N PRO A 464 -27.75 20.13 -16.39
CA PRO A 464 -26.75 20.25 -15.33
C PRO A 464 -26.18 18.87 -14.92
N LYS A 465 -24.95 18.85 -14.39
CA LYS A 465 -24.26 17.61 -14.00
C LYS A 465 -25.06 16.75 -13.02
N ALA A 466 -25.76 17.36 -12.06
CA ALA A 466 -26.55 16.64 -11.06
C ALA A 466 -27.74 15.91 -11.71
N GLU A 467 -28.54 16.62 -12.48
CA GLU A 467 -29.71 16.06 -13.19
C GLU A 467 -29.30 15.00 -14.20
N LEU A 468 -28.19 15.23 -14.92
CA LEU A 468 -27.64 14.25 -15.87
C LEU A 468 -27.23 12.94 -15.17
N LYS A 469 -26.62 13.04 -13.97
CA LYS A 469 -26.25 11.87 -13.16
C LYS A 469 -27.47 11.12 -12.64
N GLU A 470 -28.48 11.82 -12.21
CA GLU A 470 -29.73 11.23 -11.72
C GLU A 470 -30.47 10.51 -12.86
N LYS A 471 -30.72 11.23 -13.97
CA LYS A 471 -31.44 10.69 -15.14
C LYS A 471 -30.76 9.45 -15.74
N TYR A 472 -29.42 9.41 -15.77
CA TYR A 472 -28.63 8.33 -16.39
C TYR A 472 -27.83 7.51 -15.40
N HIS A 473 -28.31 7.38 -14.16
CA HIS A 473 -27.59 6.69 -13.08
C HIS A 473 -27.16 5.26 -13.45
N GLU A 474 -28.08 4.45 -14.02
CA GLU A 474 -27.81 3.07 -14.42
C GLU A 474 -26.80 2.97 -15.57
N VAL A 475 -26.98 3.81 -16.61
CA VAL A 475 -26.06 3.89 -17.74
C VAL A 475 -24.66 4.26 -17.24
N ARG A 476 -24.58 5.27 -16.38
CA ARG A 476 -23.31 5.72 -15.78
C ARG A 476 -22.63 4.60 -15.00
N SER A 477 -23.37 3.84 -14.20
CA SER A 477 -22.85 2.72 -13.39
C SER A 477 -22.32 1.59 -14.31
N SER A 478 -23.04 1.26 -15.36
CA SER A 478 -22.64 0.25 -16.36
C SER A 478 -21.38 0.68 -17.12
N ILE A 479 -21.33 1.93 -17.59
CA ILE A 479 -20.16 2.48 -18.30
C ILE A 479 -18.96 2.62 -17.37
N LYS A 480 -19.15 3.01 -16.10
CA LYS A 480 -18.07 3.00 -15.10
C LYS A 480 -17.46 1.61 -14.98
N SER A 481 -18.28 0.58 -14.85
CA SER A 481 -17.82 -0.81 -14.75
C SER A 481 -17.12 -1.29 -16.03
N LEU A 482 -17.62 -0.88 -17.19
CA LEU A 482 -17.03 -1.15 -18.51
C LEU A 482 -15.64 -0.50 -18.64
N VAL A 483 -15.55 0.81 -18.47
CA VAL A 483 -14.30 1.59 -18.67
C VAL A 483 -13.22 1.15 -17.68
N LEU A 484 -13.56 0.99 -16.39
CA LEU A 484 -12.62 0.51 -15.39
C LEU A 484 -12.21 -0.95 -15.68
N GLY A 485 -13.15 -1.83 -16.01
CA GLY A 485 -12.85 -3.21 -16.38
C GLY A 485 -11.85 -3.30 -17.54
N LEU A 486 -12.08 -2.54 -18.60
CA LEU A 486 -11.19 -2.48 -19.77
C LEU A 486 -9.83 -1.84 -19.42
N SER A 487 -9.82 -0.83 -18.56
CA SER A 487 -8.57 -0.23 -18.10
C SER A 487 -7.69 -1.26 -17.39
N TYR A 488 -8.29 -2.18 -16.65
CA TYR A 488 -7.60 -3.29 -15.98
C TYR A 488 -7.44 -4.55 -16.84
N GLY A 489 -7.73 -4.49 -18.14
CA GLY A 489 -7.51 -5.60 -19.08
C GLY A 489 -8.58 -6.69 -19.04
N MET A 490 -9.80 -6.37 -18.58
CA MET A 490 -10.93 -7.28 -18.62
C MET A 490 -11.33 -7.54 -20.10
N GLY A 491 -11.46 -8.79 -20.49
CA GLY A 491 -11.95 -9.16 -21.83
C GLY A 491 -13.47 -9.13 -21.93
N ALA A 492 -13.99 -9.13 -23.17
CA ALA A 492 -15.43 -9.08 -23.47
C ALA A 492 -16.25 -10.18 -22.77
N LYS A 493 -15.73 -11.42 -22.70
CA LYS A 493 -16.40 -12.55 -22.01
C LYS A 493 -16.66 -12.25 -20.53
N LYS A 494 -15.66 -11.73 -19.82
CA LYS A 494 -15.79 -11.39 -18.39
C LYS A 494 -16.68 -10.17 -18.18
N LEU A 495 -16.65 -9.24 -19.13
CA LEU A 495 -17.50 -8.06 -19.14
C LEU A 495 -18.97 -8.41 -19.35
N SER A 496 -19.28 -9.31 -20.31
CA SER A 496 -20.65 -9.79 -20.56
C SER A 496 -21.26 -10.40 -19.29
N GLN A 497 -20.51 -11.23 -18.59
CA GLN A 497 -20.94 -11.83 -17.32
C GLN A 497 -21.21 -10.79 -16.23
N ARG A 498 -20.33 -9.78 -16.12
CA ARG A 498 -20.41 -8.75 -15.07
C ARG A 498 -21.57 -7.78 -15.29
N LEU A 499 -21.86 -7.45 -16.54
CA LEU A 499 -22.90 -6.47 -16.91
C LEU A 499 -24.23 -7.12 -17.31
N GLY A 500 -24.33 -8.46 -17.34
CA GLY A 500 -25.52 -9.17 -17.80
C GLY A 500 -25.78 -9.00 -19.31
N LEU A 501 -24.72 -8.71 -20.10
CA LEU A 501 -24.82 -8.52 -21.55
C LEU A 501 -24.60 -9.83 -22.32
N THR A 502 -25.09 -9.90 -23.56
CA THR A 502 -24.62 -10.94 -24.48
C THR A 502 -23.16 -10.71 -24.85
N LEU A 503 -22.44 -11.76 -25.26
CA LEU A 503 -21.04 -11.64 -25.66
C LEU A 503 -20.88 -10.62 -26.82
N ILE A 504 -21.77 -10.64 -27.80
CA ILE A 504 -21.76 -9.73 -28.95
C ILE A 504 -21.92 -8.27 -28.49
N GLN A 505 -22.85 -7.99 -27.57
CA GLN A 505 -23.02 -6.64 -27.01
C GLN A 505 -21.75 -6.18 -26.26
N ALA A 506 -21.17 -7.06 -25.47
CA ALA A 506 -19.93 -6.75 -24.74
C ALA A 506 -18.76 -6.48 -25.71
N GLU A 507 -18.62 -7.27 -26.79
CA GLU A 507 -17.61 -7.03 -27.83
C GLU A 507 -17.82 -5.69 -28.54
N CYS A 508 -19.06 -5.34 -28.90
CA CYS A 508 -19.37 -4.03 -29.46
C CYS A 508 -19.00 -2.86 -28.54
N TYR A 509 -19.29 -2.98 -27.24
CA TYR A 509 -18.94 -1.93 -26.27
C TYR A 509 -17.42 -1.83 -26.07
N VAL A 510 -16.72 -2.94 -26.01
CA VAL A 510 -15.26 -2.99 -25.96
C VAL A 510 -14.65 -2.30 -27.17
N GLU A 511 -15.17 -2.58 -28.37
CA GLU A 511 -14.69 -1.97 -29.61
C GLU A 511 -14.94 -0.45 -29.62
N GLN A 512 -16.12 0.01 -29.20
CA GLN A 512 -16.44 1.43 -29.13
C GLN A 512 -15.52 2.17 -28.15
N VAL A 513 -15.30 1.64 -26.94
CA VAL A 513 -14.37 2.24 -25.97
C VAL A 513 -12.92 2.24 -26.50
N ASN A 514 -12.48 1.16 -27.13
CA ASN A 514 -11.15 1.09 -27.75
C ASN A 514 -10.98 2.08 -28.91
N ARG A 515 -12.04 2.37 -29.65
CA ARG A 515 -12.05 3.37 -30.72
C ARG A 515 -11.94 4.78 -30.12
N ILE A 516 -12.71 5.09 -29.07
CA ILE A 516 -12.64 6.37 -28.33
C ILE A 516 -11.24 6.58 -27.75
N LEU A 517 -10.63 5.54 -27.17
CA LEU A 517 -9.31 5.58 -26.55
C LEU A 517 -8.20 5.08 -27.48
N GLY A 518 -8.22 5.46 -28.75
CA GLY A 518 -7.36 4.88 -29.78
C GLY A 518 -5.86 4.96 -29.49
N LYS A 519 -5.34 6.08 -28.93
CA LYS A 519 -3.94 6.23 -28.55
C LYS A 519 -3.60 5.37 -27.33
N SER A 520 -4.45 5.36 -26.32
CA SER A 520 -4.27 4.55 -25.10
C SER A 520 -4.28 3.06 -25.44
N THR A 521 -5.18 2.62 -26.32
CA THR A 521 -5.25 1.22 -26.76
C THR A 521 -4.01 0.80 -27.54
N LYS A 522 -3.53 1.63 -28.46
CA LYS A 522 -2.26 1.40 -29.20
C LYS A 522 -1.06 1.33 -28.23
N TYR A 523 -0.99 2.23 -27.25
CA TYR A 523 0.08 2.24 -26.25
C TYR A 523 0.10 0.96 -25.42
N LYS A 524 -1.06 0.46 -24.96
CA LYS A 524 -1.17 -0.81 -24.25
C LYS A 524 -0.67 -1.99 -25.09
N GLY A 525 -0.93 -2.00 -26.39
CA GLY A 525 -0.37 -2.97 -27.34
C GLY A 525 1.15 -2.91 -27.43
N LEU A 526 1.72 -1.69 -27.48
CA LEU A 526 3.16 -1.49 -27.50
C LEU A 526 3.84 -1.97 -26.21
N LEU A 527 3.21 -1.82 -25.03
CA LEU A 527 3.76 -2.30 -23.77
C LEU A 527 3.94 -3.82 -23.75
N ARG A 528 3.00 -4.58 -24.33
CA ARG A 528 3.12 -6.04 -24.47
C ARG A 528 4.36 -6.45 -25.24
N ASN A 529 4.65 -5.76 -26.35
CA ASN A 529 5.82 -6.04 -27.18
C ASN A 529 7.11 -5.54 -26.53
N ARG A 530 7.05 -4.42 -25.79
CA ARG A 530 8.22 -3.85 -25.12
C ARG A 530 8.76 -4.73 -24.02
N ILE A 531 7.90 -5.31 -23.18
CA ILE A 531 8.34 -6.13 -22.05
C ILE A 531 9.09 -7.39 -22.50
N GLN A 532 8.80 -7.91 -23.70
CA GLN A 532 9.55 -9.04 -24.27
C GLN A 532 10.96 -8.66 -24.65
N ARG A 533 11.24 -7.38 -24.92
CA ARG A 533 12.55 -6.87 -25.35
C ARG A 533 13.34 -6.21 -24.23
N CYS A 534 12.67 -5.66 -23.22
CA CYS A 534 13.30 -4.97 -22.10
C CYS A 534 13.46 -5.88 -20.89
N LYS A 535 14.60 -5.81 -20.21
CA LYS A 535 14.89 -6.59 -19.00
C LYS A 535 14.03 -6.18 -17.81
N ALA A 536 13.59 -4.92 -17.76
CA ALA A 536 12.77 -4.36 -16.70
C ALA A 536 11.98 -3.17 -17.19
N PHE A 537 10.88 -2.83 -16.49
CA PHE A 537 10.28 -1.50 -16.48
C PHE A 537 10.82 -0.72 -15.29
N SER A 538 10.96 0.59 -15.45
CA SER A 538 11.48 1.48 -14.41
C SER A 538 10.63 2.74 -14.25
N LEU A 539 10.83 3.45 -13.14
CA LEU A 539 10.29 4.77 -12.89
C LEU A 539 11.43 5.78 -12.78
N PRO A 540 11.18 7.08 -12.99
CA PRO A 540 12.21 8.12 -12.89
C PRO A 540 12.94 8.20 -11.53
N ASP A 541 12.36 7.65 -10.46
CA ASP A 541 13.00 7.50 -9.14
C ASP A 541 13.90 6.26 -9.04
N GLY A 542 14.11 5.53 -10.15
CA GLY A 542 14.94 4.34 -10.21
C GLY A 542 14.27 3.05 -9.71
N PHE A 543 12.99 3.06 -9.34
CA PHE A 543 12.27 1.81 -9.05
C PHE A 543 12.22 0.94 -10.30
N ILE A 544 12.46 -0.37 -10.12
CA ILE A 544 12.41 -1.34 -11.22
C ILE A 544 11.43 -2.48 -10.94
N CYS A 545 10.80 -2.97 -12.00
CA CYS A 545 10.08 -4.24 -12.02
C CYS A 545 10.61 -5.09 -13.16
N LYS A 546 11.25 -6.21 -12.84
CA LYS A 546 11.90 -7.07 -13.83
C LYS A 546 10.87 -7.72 -14.75
N GLY A 547 11.23 -7.86 -16.03
CA GLY A 547 10.48 -8.65 -17.00
C GLY A 547 10.49 -10.13 -16.61
N ALA A 548 9.50 -10.86 -17.10
CA ALA A 548 9.43 -12.30 -16.94
C ALA A 548 10.29 -12.98 -18.01
N GLU A 549 11.13 -13.93 -17.63
CA GLU A 549 11.79 -14.83 -18.59
C GLU A 549 10.74 -15.69 -19.34
N HIS A 550 9.58 -15.93 -18.72
CA HIS A 550 8.47 -16.67 -19.31
C HIS A 550 7.16 -15.89 -19.15
N PHE A 551 6.67 -15.35 -20.24
CA PHE A 551 5.37 -14.70 -20.33
C PHE A 551 4.25 -15.75 -20.33
N THR A 552 3.29 -15.60 -19.40
CA THR A 552 1.99 -16.25 -19.47
C THR A 552 0.91 -15.19 -19.66
N ASP A 553 -0.21 -15.52 -20.32
CA ASP A 553 -1.35 -14.61 -20.52
C ASP A 553 -1.86 -13.98 -19.21
N ASN A 554 -1.65 -14.65 -18.08
CA ASN A 554 -2.06 -14.18 -16.76
C ASN A 554 -1.28 -12.95 -16.24
N ASN A 555 -0.09 -12.63 -16.80
CA ASN A 555 0.75 -11.50 -16.37
C ASN A 555 0.54 -10.25 -17.24
N THR A 556 -0.12 -10.41 -18.39
CA THR A 556 -0.32 -9.34 -19.37
C THR A 556 -1.05 -8.13 -18.77
N THR A 557 -2.04 -8.37 -17.91
CA THR A 557 -2.82 -7.31 -17.24
C THR A 557 -1.95 -6.43 -16.33
N THR A 558 -1.08 -7.05 -15.52
CA THR A 558 -0.19 -6.29 -14.62
C THR A 558 0.80 -5.42 -15.40
N ILE A 559 1.31 -5.92 -16.53
CA ILE A 559 2.26 -5.22 -17.40
C ILE A 559 1.60 -3.99 -18.05
N ILE A 560 0.40 -4.18 -18.59
CA ILE A 560 -0.35 -3.10 -19.23
C ILE A 560 -0.69 -1.99 -18.23
N ASN A 561 -0.98 -2.36 -16.98
CA ASN A 561 -1.38 -1.43 -15.93
C ASN A 561 -0.19 -0.82 -15.18
N PHE A 562 1.00 -1.41 -15.31
CA PHE A 562 2.19 -0.93 -14.59
C PHE A 562 2.43 0.57 -14.76
N PRO A 563 2.47 1.16 -15.97
CA PRO A 563 2.75 2.58 -16.14
C PRO A 563 1.75 3.49 -15.41
N PHE A 564 0.48 3.12 -15.44
CA PHE A 564 -0.61 3.94 -14.90
C PHE A 564 -0.65 3.86 -13.37
N GLN A 565 -0.62 2.65 -12.82
CA GLN A 565 -0.61 2.44 -11.37
C GLN A 565 0.68 2.94 -10.72
N SER A 566 1.82 2.70 -11.37
CA SER A 566 3.11 3.16 -10.83
C SER A 566 3.32 4.66 -11.01
N GLY A 567 2.70 5.26 -12.02
CA GLY A 567 2.60 6.71 -12.18
C GLY A 567 1.92 7.35 -10.99
N GLY A 568 0.74 6.83 -10.57
CA GLY A 568 0.04 7.27 -9.35
C GLY A 568 0.89 7.07 -8.10
N GLY A 569 1.50 5.89 -7.93
CA GLY A 569 2.41 5.65 -6.81
C GLY A 569 3.60 6.63 -6.75
N MET A 570 4.13 7.05 -7.91
CA MET A 570 5.19 8.05 -7.97
C MET A 570 4.67 9.46 -7.66
N ILE A 571 3.47 9.82 -8.13
CA ILE A 571 2.81 11.08 -7.79
C ILE A 571 2.69 11.21 -6.27
N LEU A 572 2.19 10.18 -5.61
CA LEU A 572 2.02 10.17 -4.15
C LEU A 572 3.35 10.37 -3.41
N ARG A 573 4.44 9.68 -3.84
CA ARG A 573 5.76 9.85 -3.22
C ARG A 573 6.30 11.28 -3.36
N VAL A 574 6.18 11.85 -4.56
CA VAL A 574 6.62 13.23 -4.82
C VAL A 574 5.75 14.24 -4.07
N LEU A 575 4.45 13.99 -3.96
CA LEU A 575 3.53 14.80 -3.16
C LEU A 575 3.95 14.82 -1.68
N VAL A 576 4.15 13.64 -1.06
CA VAL A 576 4.56 13.55 0.35
C VAL A 576 5.88 14.26 0.57
N HIS A 577 6.84 14.12 -0.35
CA HIS A 577 8.12 14.83 -0.29
C HIS A 577 7.94 16.36 -0.33
N PHE A 578 7.14 16.88 -1.24
CA PHE A 578 6.90 18.32 -1.31
C PHE A 578 6.12 18.86 -0.11
N LEU A 579 5.15 18.08 0.41
CA LEU A 579 4.44 18.43 1.64
C LEU A 579 5.39 18.44 2.84
N THR A 580 6.22 17.42 2.99
CA THR A 580 7.21 17.35 4.08
C THR A 580 8.16 18.54 4.03
N LYS A 581 8.62 18.91 2.83
CA LYS A 581 9.46 20.08 2.63
C LYS A 581 8.73 21.38 2.99
N ALA A 582 7.52 21.61 2.47
CA ALA A 582 6.71 22.79 2.75
C ALA A 582 6.37 22.94 4.26
N ILE A 583 6.11 21.81 4.93
CA ILE A 583 5.89 21.79 6.38
C ILE A 583 7.16 22.18 7.14
N LYS A 584 8.33 21.65 6.77
CA LYS A 584 9.62 22.00 7.38
C LYS A 584 9.99 23.48 7.16
N GLU A 585 9.69 24.00 5.99
CA GLU A 585 9.91 25.42 5.64
C GLU A 585 8.86 26.36 6.29
N GLY A 586 7.84 25.81 6.96
CA GLY A 586 6.78 26.57 7.62
C GLY A 586 5.77 27.22 6.67
N THR A 587 5.79 26.89 5.39
CA THR A 587 4.84 27.40 4.39
C THR A 587 3.51 26.65 4.40
N VAL A 588 3.48 25.42 4.96
CA VAL A 588 2.29 24.60 5.19
C VAL A 588 2.20 24.26 6.68
N LYS A 589 1.13 24.71 7.35
CA LYS A 589 0.89 24.44 8.77
C LYS A 589 0.00 23.21 8.96
N ALA A 590 0.49 22.07 8.57
CA ALA A 590 -0.23 20.81 8.64
C ALA A 590 0.65 19.68 9.18
N LYS A 591 0.00 18.57 9.55
CA LYS A 591 0.67 17.29 9.82
C LYS A 591 0.07 16.22 8.92
N VAL A 592 0.85 15.61 8.05
CA VAL A 592 0.41 14.47 7.24
C VAL A 592 0.26 13.25 8.16
N LEU A 593 -0.88 12.58 8.09
CA LEU A 593 -1.24 11.46 8.97
C LEU A 593 -1.35 10.13 8.25
N ALA A 594 -1.77 10.13 7.01
CA ALA A 594 -1.93 8.92 6.21
C ALA A 594 -1.96 9.23 4.72
N THR A 595 -1.75 8.19 3.91
CA THR A 595 -2.07 8.16 2.50
C THR A 595 -3.03 7.00 2.22
N ILE A 596 -4.08 7.23 1.42
CA ILE A 596 -5.11 6.24 1.08
C ILE A 596 -5.21 6.19 -0.43
N HIS A 597 -4.59 5.20 -1.06
CA HIS A 597 -4.49 5.09 -2.51
C HIS A 597 -3.82 6.31 -3.15
N ASP A 598 -4.59 7.26 -3.63
CA ASP A 598 -4.23 8.54 -4.26
C ASP A 598 -4.63 9.76 -3.42
N ALA A 599 -5.22 9.54 -2.24
CA ALA A 599 -5.57 10.59 -1.28
C ALA A 599 -4.49 10.79 -0.21
N VAL A 600 -4.46 12.00 0.35
CA VAL A 600 -3.67 12.36 1.53
C VAL A 600 -4.60 12.82 2.65
N VAL A 601 -4.34 12.31 3.87
CA VAL A 601 -5.04 12.70 5.09
C VAL A 601 -4.08 13.50 5.97
N PHE A 602 -4.53 14.65 6.44
CA PHE A 602 -3.71 15.56 7.23
C PHE A 602 -4.51 16.29 8.31
N LEU A 603 -3.79 16.76 9.32
CA LEU A 603 -4.31 17.54 10.42
C LEU A 603 -3.94 19.02 10.20
N VAL A 604 -4.93 19.92 10.33
CA VAL A 604 -4.75 21.37 10.24
C VAL A 604 -5.48 22.07 11.40
N ASP A 605 -5.21 23.35 11.61
CA ASP A 605 -5.98 24.17 12.53
C ASP A 605 -7.41 24.37 12.01
N GLU A 606 -8.35 24.47 12.93
CA GLU A 606 -9.75 24.69 12.59
C GLU A 606 -9.93 26.01 11.82
N GLY A 607 -10.56 25.92 10.64
CA GLY A 607 -10.81 27.08 9.78
C GLY A 607 -9.64 27.48 8.87
N ASP A 608 -8.50 26.78 8.88
CA ASP A 608 -7.35 27.10 8.03
C ASP A 608 -7.53 26.58 6.60
N TYR A 609 -8.43 27.21 5.86
CA TYR A 609 -8.66 26.92 4.44
C TYR A 609 -7.46 27.31 3.54
N ASP A 610 -6.64 28.27 3.96
CA ASP A 610 -5.48 28.70 3.19
C ASP A 610 -4.45 27.56 3.11
N THR A 611 -4.17 26.91 4.25
CA THR A 611 -3.32 25.71 4.26
C THR A 611 -3.93 24.57 3.43
N ILE A 612 -5.25 24.32 3.50
CA ILE A 612 -5.92 23.29 2.70
C ILE A 612 -5.77 23.58 1.19
N ASN A 613 -6.01 24.83 0.77
CA ASN A 613 -5.87 25.26 -0.63
C ASN A 613 -4.40 25.15 -1.10
N HIS A 614 -3.44 25.50 -0.25
CA HIS A 614 -2.02 25.38 -0.58
C HIS A 614 -1.62 23.90 -0.77
N ILE A 615 -2.11 22.98 0.10
CA ILE A 615 -1.91 21.54 -0.09
C ILE A 615 -2.52 21.06 -1.42
N SER A 616 -3.73 21.51 -1.76
CA SER A 616 -4.37 21.19 -3.06
C SER A 616 -3.50 21.63 -4.25
N GLU A 617 -2.85 22.80 -4.16
CA GLU A 617 -1.95 23.28 -5.22
C GLU A 617 -0.65 22.46 -5.29
N ILE A 618 -0.07 22.06 -4.14
CA ILE A 618 1.08 21.16 -4.10
C ILE A 618 0.72 19.81 -4.72
N MET A 619 -0.48 19.27 -4.45
CA MET A 619 -0.99 18.05 -5.09
C MET A 619 -1.00 18.19 -6.63
N ARG A 620 -1.62 19.24 -7.13
CA ARG A 620 -1.72 19.53 -8.58
C ARG A 620 -0.35 19.67 -9.24
N THR A 621 0.52 20.45 -8.64
CA THR A 621 1.88 20.70 -9.13
C THR A 621 2.73 19.42 -9.13
N SER A 622 2.66 18.62 -8.06
CA SER A 622 3.39 17.35 -7.94
C SER A 622 3.02 16.38 -9.06
N ALA A 623 1.73 16.18 -9.29
CA ALA A 623 1.25 15.27 -10.32
C ALA A 623 1.62 15.74 -11.73
N ASN A 624 1.40 17.03 -12.04
CA ASN A 624 1.74 17.60 -13.35
C ASN A 624 3.24 17.49 -13.64
N LYS A 625 4.09 17.69 -12.62
CA LYS A 625 5.56 17.56 -12.74
C LYS A 625 6.00 16.11 -12.98
N VAL A 626 5.44 15.16 -12.23
CA VAL A 626 5.74 13.72 -12.39
C VAL A 626 5.37 13.25 -13.78
N LEU A 627 4.19 13.61 -14.26
CA LEU A 627 3.67 13.18 -15.55
C LEU A 627 4.24 13.95 -16.73
N ALA A 628 4.98 15.07 -16.52
CA ALA A 628 5.28 16.05 -17.55
C ALA A 628 4.02 16.36 -18.38
N ALA A 629 2.97 16.74 -17.67
CA ALA A 629 1.68 17.00 -18.28
C ALA A 629 1.83 18.01 -19.43
N PRO A 630 1.17 17.77 -20.58
CA PRO A 630 1.19 18.73 -21.69
C PRO A 630 0.71 20.10 -21.25
N SER A 631 1.16 21.16 -21.91
CA SER A 631 0.73 22.52 -21.64
C SER A 631 -0.80 22.64 -21.70
N GLY A 632 -1.39 23.26 -20.70
CA GLY A 632 -2.83 23.39 -20.54
C GLY A 632 -3.56 22.16 -19.96
N TRP A 633 -2.83 21.07 -19.66
CA TRP A 633 -3.40 19.92 -18.96
C TRP A 633 -3.08 19.99 -17.48
N SER A 634 -4.08 19.72 -16.64
CA SER A 634 -3.89 19.70 -15.18
C SER A 634 -4.79 18.66 -14.54
N ILE A 635 -4.24 17.97 -13.52
CA ILE A 635 -5.00 17.05 -12.72
C ILE A 635 -6.00 17.81 -11.84
N LYS A 636 -7.17 17.22 -11.62
CA LYS A 636 -8.17 17.73 -10.69
C LYS A 636 -7.85 17.20 -9.29
N VAL A 637 -8.01 18.07 -8.30
CA VAL A 637 -8.07 17.71 -6.89
C VAL A 637 -9.52 17.88 -6.45
N GLY A 638 -10.05 16.89 -5.75
CA GLY A 638 -11.42 16.89 -5.23
C GLY A 638 -11.62 17.95 -4.14
N ASP A 639 -12.87 18.20 -3.80
CA ASP A 639 -13.20 19.04 -2.66
C ASP A 639 -12.72 18.37 -1.36
N PRO A 640 -12.28 19.15 -0.36
CA PRO A 640 -11.80 18.59 0.90
C PRO A 640 -12.93 17.93 1.70
N SER A 641 -12.71 16.70 2.14
CA SER A 641 -13.53 16.03 3.14
C SER A 641 -13.02 16.41 4.52
N ILE A 642 -13.81 17.18 5.29
CA ILE A 642 -13.40 17.77 6.57
C ILE A 642 -14.12 17.10 7.73
N ILE A 643 -13.34 16.56 8.67
CA ILE A 643 -13.83 15.94 9.90
C ILE A 643 -13.49 16.85 11.07
N LYS A 644 -14.52 17.22 11.83
CA LYS A 644 -14.42 18.07 13.01
C LYS A 644 -14.43 17.23 14.28
N HIS A 645 -13.93 17.82 15.37
CA HIS A 645 -14.01 17.21 16.69
C HIS A 645 -15.45 16.84 17.06
N GLY A 646 -15.66 15.65 17.59
CA GLY A 646 -16.99 15.15 17.99
C GLY A 646 -17.82 14.56 16.85
N ASN A 647 -17.55 14.89 15.59
CA ASN A 647 -18.27 14.32 14.45
C ASN A 647 -17.90 12.85 14.22
N ILE A 648 -18.84 12.10 13.65
CA ILE A 648 -18.59 10.71 13.21
C ILE A 648 -18.25 10.75 11.75
N TRP A 649 -17.03 10.32 11.43
CA TRP A 649 -16.61 10.19 10.03
C TRP A 649 -16.97 8.81 9.49
N CYS A 650 -17.97 8.77 8.65
CA CYS A 650 -18.26 7.61 7.80
C CYS A 650 -18.59 8.14 6.41
N ALA A 651 -17.57 8.61 5.69
CA ALA A 651 -17.62 9.04 4.30
C ALA A 651 -19.03 8.95 3.64
N ASP A 652 -19.82 10.00 3.62
CA ASP A 652 -21.07 10.20 2.87
C ASP A 652 -22.13 9.07 2.91
N ASP A 653 -22.04 8.11 3.83
CA ASP A 653 -22.88 6.93 3.90
C ASP A 653 -23.58 6.85 5.26
N GLU A 654 -24.81 7.36 5.30
CA GLU A 654 -25.65 7.38 6.50
C GLU A 654 -25.78 6.01 7.17
N GLN A 655 -25.82 4.94 6.37
CA GLN A 655 -25.90 3.57 6.87
C GLN A 655 -24.70 3.22 7.79
N PHE A 656 -23.49 3.62 7.42
CA PHE A 656 -22.31 3.36 8.25
C PHE A 656 -22.27 4.22 9.51
N VAL A 657 -22.80 5.46 9.42
CA VAL A 657 -22.97 6.34 10.60
C VAL A 657 -23.93 5.73 11.60
N GLU A 658 -25.10 5.29 11.13
CA GLU A 658 -26.11 4.68 12.00
C GLU A 658 -25.59 3.36 12.60
N GLN A 659 -24.97 2.51 11.81
CA GLN A 659 -24.37 1.26 12.30
C GLN A 659 -23.29 1.51 13.36
N PHE A 660 -22.52 2.59 13.24
CA PHE A 660 -21.53 2.97 14.25
C PHE A 660 -22.19 3.51 15.52
N LYS A 661 -23.24 4.33 15.40
CA LYS A 661 -24.04 4.80 16.55
C LYS A 661 -24.69 3.64 17.30
N GLU A 662 -25.28 2.69 16.59
CA GLU A 662 -25.82 1.47 17.19
C GLU A 662 -24.74 0.71 17.96
N LEU A 663 -23.56 0.51 17.40
CA LEU A 663 -22.44 -0.16 18.06
C LEU A 663 -22.00 0.58 19.34
N LEU A 664 -21.91 1.93 19.29
CA LEU A 664 -21.51 2.74 20.45
C LEU A 664 -22.51 2.70 21.59
N ASN A 665 -23.82 2.68 21.27
CA ASN A 665 -24.90 2.76 22.23
C ASN A 665 -25.50 1.37 22.55
N PHE A 666 -24.87 0.31 22.07
CA PHE A 666 -25.34 -1.05 22.27
C PHE A 666 -25.18 -1.46 23.74
N GLU A 667 -26.28 -1.47 24.47
CA GLU A 667 -26.34 -2.06 25.81
C GLU A 667 -26.66 -3.54 25.66
N SER A 668 -25.72 -4.40 26.05
CA SER A 668 -26.04 -5.81 26.23
C SER A 668 -27.08 -5.89 27.35
N ASN A 669 -28.30 -6.28 27.04
CA ASN A 669 -29.29 -6.65 28.04
C ASN A 669 -28.72 -7.82 28.90
N LYS A 670 -27.88 -7.49 29.86
CA LYS A 670 -27.45 -8.35 30.96
C LYS A 670 -28.35 -8.10 32.18
N GLU A 671 -29.65 -8.07 31.95
CA GLU A 671 -30.62 -8.22 33.01
C GLU A 671 -31.79 -8.99 32.42
N ASN A 672 -31.65 -10.31 32.37
CA ASN A 672 -32.72 -11.30 32.40
C ASN A 672 -32.12 -12.66 32.02
N ASN A 673 -31.45 -13.29 33.01
CA ASN A 673 -31.55 -14.71 33.37
C ASN A 673 -30.75 -14.95 34.64
#